data_6f8e2c3c8ba99b36d07ea69ba1cf2f2d
#
_entry.id   6f8e2c3c8ba99b36d07ea69ba1cf2f2d
#
_cell.length_a   1.000
_cell.length_b   1.000
_cell.length_c   1.000
_cell.angle_alpha   90.00
_cell.angle_beta   90.00
_cell.angle_gamma   90.00
#
_symmetry.space_group_name_H-M   'P 1'
#
loop_
_entity.id
_entity.type
_entity.pdbx_description
1 polymer ?
#
loop_
_entity_poly.entity_id
_entity_poly.type
_entity_poly.pdbx_seq_one_letter_code
_entity_poly.pdbx_strand_id
1 'polypeptide(L)'
;LNAEQRAILVETLSSQEQDFSTVWRGRIDMNRALESMLLGESVTRGDFLALGADYGKAEAELGATIAAGLGRIAVDLDEQQKSQLVAMRGRYLSGSGGEFRLDKRSSGLPKLEKADKQELLNLSSRLLTWTTGAPQDNDFETVGKPSQHFGFVSLRVSSGHSVRRGNVAREVLALLDKDQERTLRDYVQEEAYLFQRFLDRRALLLRELEKALTGEELDRKKIAELGRAVGEVEAEMTLGQAHAILEVRERLSAEQSENLLAMRAKYVPVTAAEEGEEWTSEEVPSALADRLQRGRRIFAQCALCHSPGATGRAIAPSLTGVVGRRIASTDWPYSPGMVQFAKSGGHWTPQNLDRFLKRPRDLVANTTMGYDGLPGKADREALLAYLASLGEGQVQQEEIEAVEPVSQAPPNILFLLSDDQGWDGLAVEMIPGEPMSSNSDVRTPNLERLAAQGMRFSAAYAPASVCAPTRASLVTGKTPAHLGWTKAAKSLTAADGRRMIPPITPKNLAVDEVTIAELLQTKDYLTAHFGKWHLGGGGPGRHGFETHDGDTGNRDAEQFVDPNPVDIFGMVDRTIELMQRSIDEDRPFYAHLSFHALHYPENAMKETRAEVEKRVGQRNEKELGRLALAQDLDTGIGRLLDALDSLDLSRNTYVVYMSDNGAGGNRRKYLSGGKGGLGEGGIRVPFLVRGPGIAAQSHNEARIAGFDLFPTWLDIAGYEGAVPEDLDGGSLLPLWLGKTESVRRRESDLLFHFPHYQGQATPQSALFVDNLKVVLGHEDGTISLYDIAKDPGEWQDLSASRPELAKELGDKLRARLKGNGALLPKLNPDFDPDRQPQPKKKGKGNSR
;
A
#
# COMPACT_ATOMS: atom_id res chain seq x y z
N LEU A 1 31.10 7.55 -3.13
CA LEU A 1 32.20 6.64 -2.84
C LEU A 1 33.50 7.22 -3.44
N ASN A 2 34.61 7.12 -2.71
CA ASN A 2 35.95 7.44 -3.22
C ASN A 2 36.49 6.33 -4.16
N ALA A 3 37.69 6.50 -4.73
CA ALA A 3 38.24 5.54 -5.70
C ALA A 3 38.50 4.16 -5.09
N GLU A 4 38.99 4.10 -3.84
CA GLU A 4 39.25 2.86 -3.12
C GLU A 4 37.97 2.11 -2.78
N GLN A 5 36.97 2.80 -2.26
CA GLN A 5 35.64 2.23 -2.00
C GLN A 5 34.97 1.69 -3.27
N ARG A 6 35.17 2.37 -4.43
CA ARG A 6 34.68 1.87 -5.72
C ARG A 6 35.43 0.61 -6.18
N ALA A 7 36.74 0.54 -5.95
CA ALA A 7 37.53 -0.64 -6.28
C ALA A 7 37.04 -1.87 -5.48
N ILE A 8 36.78 -1.69 -4.17
CA ILE A 8 36.17 -2.75 -3.34
C ILE A 8 34.81 -3.20 -3.90
N LEU A 9 34.00 -2.26 -4.35
CA LEU A 9 32.70 -2.58 -4.94
C LEU A 9 32.83 -3.42 -6.21
N VAL A 10 33.74 -3.04 -7.11
CA VAL A 10 34.02 -3.79 -8.35
C VAL A 10 34.57 -5.19 -8.05
N GLU A 11 35.52 -5.28 -7.12
CA GLU A 11 36.06 -6.57 -6.63
C GLU A 11 34.94 -7.48 -6.09
N THR A 12 34.09 -6.96 -5.22
CA THR A 12 32.97 -7.69 -4.64
C THR A 12 32.02 -8.21 -5.69
N LEU A 13 31.77 -7.44 -6.75
CA LEU A 13 30.88 -7.83 -7.83
C LEU A 13 31.48 -8.88 -8.75
N SER A 14 32.77 -8.77 -9.02
CA SER A 14 33.48 -9.79 -9.82
C SER A 14 33.57 -11.13 -9.07
N SER A 15 33.72 -11.10 -7.76
CA SER A 15 33.77 -12.31 -6.92
C SER A 15 32.43 -13.04 -6.81
N GLN A 16 31.31 -12.39 -7.10
CA GLN A 16 29.97 -12.97 -7.02
C GLN A 16 29.58 -13.84 -8.22
N GLU A 17 30.26 -13.76 -9.34
CA GLU A 17 29.79 -14.36 -10.60
C GLU A 17 29.58 -15.86 -10.46
N GLN A 18 30.50 -16.55 -9.77
CA GLN A 18 30.40 -17.98 -9.54
C GLN A 18 29.29 -18.34 -8.55
N ASP A 19 29.18 -17.61 -7.44
CA ASP A 19 28.16 -17.82 -6.41
C ASP A 19 26.76 -17.59 -6.99
N PHE A 20 26.60 -16.55 -7.80
CA PHE A 20 25.35 -16.26 -8.49
C PHE A 20 24.94 -17.38 -9.46
N SER A 21 25.89 -17.96 -10.20
CA SER A 21 25.63 -19.13 -11.05
C SER A 21 25.12 -20.33 -10.26
N THR A 22 25.66 -20.54 -9.06
CA THR A 22 25.24 -21.63 -8.17
C THR A 22 23.81 -21.43 -7.65
N VAL A 23 23.46 -20.23 -7.25
CA VAL A 23 22.09 -19.87 -6.86
C VAL A 23 21.10 -20.14 -7.99
N TRP A 24 21.42 -19.72 -9.22
CA TRP A 24 20.57 -19.98 -10.38
C TRP A 24 20.39 -21.47 -10.70
N ARG A 25 21.43 -22.25 -10.57
CA ARG A 25 21.33 -23.72 -10.76
C ARG A 25 20.40 -24.34 -9.74
N GLY A 26 20.54 -24.00 -8.47
CA GLY A 26 19.66 -24.50 -7.43
C GLY A 26 18.17 -24.19 -7.72
N ARG A 27 17.87 -22.98 -8.18
CA ARG A 27 16.50 -22.62 -8.61
C ARG A 27 16.01 -23.44 -9.80
N ILE A 28 16.86 -23.65 -10.78
CA ILE A 28 16.53 -24.47 -11.96
C ILE A 28 16.23 -25.91 -11.55
N ASP A 29 17.03 -26.48 -10.67
CA ASP A 29 16.87 -27.86 -10.23
C ASP A 29 15.59 -28.06 -9.40
N MET A 30 15.25 -27.12 -8.53
CA MET A 30 13.97 -27.13 -7.82
C MET A 30 12.78 -27.00 -8.80
N ASN A 31 12.86 -26.11 -9.79
CA ASN A 31 11.83 -25.99 -10.83
C ASN A 31 11.63 -27.27 -11.61
N ARG A 32 12.72 -27.95 -11.99
CA ARG A 32 12.65 -29.24 -12.68
C ARG A 32 11.96 -30.30 -11.84
N ALA A 33 12.29 -30.36 -10.56
CA ALA A 33 11.65 -31.30 -9.65
C ALA A 33 10.14 -31.05 -9.54
N LEU A 34 9.70 -29.78 -9.45
CA LEU A 34 8.28 -29.43 -9.47
C LEU A 34 7.60 -29.77 -10.82
N GLU A 35 8.29 -29.56 -11.92
CA GLU A 35 7.79 -29.91 -13.26
C GLU A 35 7.62 -31.43 -13.39
N SER A 36 8.59 -32.23 -12.89
CA SER A 36 8.48 -33.69 -12.80
C SER A 36 7.24 -34.13 -12.02
N MET A 37 6.94 -33.46 -10.88
CA MET A 37 5.72 -33.73 -10.10
C MET A 37 4.45 -33.41 -10.90
N LEU A 38 4.43 -32.32 -11.65
CA LEU A 38 3.30 -31.95 -12.51
C LEU A 38 3.07 -32.95 -13.64
N LEU A 39 4.14 -33.64 -14.07
CA LEU A 39 4.10 -34.69 -15.09
C LEU A 39 3.77 -36.09 -14.52
N GLY A 40 3.57 -36.19 -13.20
CA GLY A 40 3.26 -37.44 -12.51
C GLY A 40 4.50 -38.30 -12.19
N GLU A 41 5.70 -37.71 -12.28
CA GLU A 41 6.93 -38.39 -11.87
C GLU A 41 7.08 -38.28 -10.35
N SER A 42 7.65 -39.29 -9.69
CA SER A 42 7.85 -39.29 -8.25
C SER A 42 9.06 -38.46 -7.86
N VAL A 43 8.84 -37.38 -7.16
CA VAL A 43 9.88 -36.59 -6.46
C VAL A 43 9.75 -36.86 -4.98
N THR A 44 10.81 -37.37 -4.33
CA THR A 44 10.73 -37.61 -2.91
C THR A 44 10.83 -36.29 -2.10
N ARG A 45 10.13 -36.23 -0.97
CA ARG A 45 10.24 -35.06 -0.08
C ARG A 45 11.69 -34.79 0.32
N GLY A 46 12.46 -35.86 0.60
CA GLY A 46 13.87 -35.74 0.99
C GLY A 46 14.74 -35.10 -0.08
N ASP A 47 14.58 -35.52 -1.33
CA ASP A 47 15.35 -34.95 -2.45
C ASP A 47 14.98 -33.50 -2.70
N PHE A 48 13.70 -33.15 -2.62
CA PHE A 48 13.26 -31.79 -2.83
C PHE A 48 13.76 -30.83 -1.73
N LEU A 49 13.71 -31.26 -0.46
CA LEU A 49 14.25 -30.47 0.66
C LEU A 49 15.77 -30.33 0.59
N ALA A 50 16.49 -31.35 0.06
CA ALA A 50 17.93 -31.25 -0.16
C ALA A 50 18.26 -30.19 -1.24
N LEU A 51 17.51 -30.16 -2.34
CA LEU A 51 17.64 -29.11 -3.36
C LEU A 51 17.40 -27.70 -2.75
N GLY A 52 16.38 -27.55 -1.92
CA GLY A 52 16.11 -26.30 -1.23
C GLY A 52 17.21 -25.89 -0.26
N ALA A 53 17.73 -26.85 0.50
CA ALA A 53 18.85 -26.61 1.42
C ALA A 53 20.11 -26.16 0.68
N ASP A 54 20.44 -26.79 -0.45
CA ASP A 54 21.60 -26.42 -1.27
C ASP A 54 21.41 -25.05 -1.95
N TYR A 55 20.21 -24.77 -2.42
CA TYR A 55 19.83 -23.44 -2.91
C TYR A 55 19.99 -22.35 -1.82
N GLY A 56 19.42 -22.57 -0.65
CA GLY A 56 19.50 -21.62 0.45
C GLY A 56 20.93 -21.40 0.97
N LYS A 57 21.77 -22.45 0.96
CA LYS A 57 23.20 -22.34 1.24
C LYS A 57 23.88 -21.42 0.22
N ALA A 58 23.68 -21.66 -1.07
CA ALA A 58 24.29 -20.87 -2.15
C ALA A 58 23.87 -19.39 -2.06
N GLU A 59 22.59 -19.13 -1.77
CA GLU A 59 22.08 -17.77 -1.58
C GLU A 59 22.71 -17.07 -0.36
N ALA A 60 22.90 -17.77 0.74
CA ALA A 60 23.54 -17.24 1.92
C ALA A 60 25.05 -16.98 1.72
N GLU A 61 25.76 -17.84 1.01
CA GLU A 61 27.18 -17.66 0.65
C GLU A 61 27.38 -16.45 -0.27
N LEU A 62 26.50 -16.28 -1.25
CA LEU A 62 26.45 -15.08 -2.10
C LEU A 62 26.18 -13.83 -1.23
N GLY A 63 25.20 -13.90 -0.33
CA GLY A 63 24.91 -12.83 0.63
C GLY A 63 26.10 -12.47 1.51
N ALA A 64 26.87 -13.47 1.98
CA ALA A 64 28.08 -13.25 2.76
C ALA A 64 29.21 -12.55 1.97
N THR A 65 29.36 -12.91 0.71
CA THR A 65 30.35 -12.26 -0.18
C THR A 65 30.01 -10.78 -0.38
N ILE A 66 28.73 -10.48 -0.61
CA ILE A 66 28.25 -9.11 -0.73
C ILE A 66 28.38 -8.34 0.59
N ALA A 67 27.92 -8.94 1.70
CA ALA A 67 27.99 -8.31 3.01
C ALA A 67 29.42 -7.98 3.42
N ALA A 68 30.38 -8.88 3.20
CA ALA A 68 31.78 -8.65 3.47
C ALA A 68 32.36 -7.48 2.66
N GLY A 69 32.06 -7.40 1.34
CA GLY A 69 32.49 -6.30 0.50
C GLY A 69 31.90 -4.96 0.93
N LEU A 70 30.60 -4.93 1.24
CA LEU A 70 29.93 -3.74 1.74
C LEU A 70 30.38 -3.35 3.14
N GLY A 71 30.66 -4.32 4.00
CA GLY A 71 31.22 -4.07 5.33
C GLY A 71 32.55 -3.32 5.24
N ARG A 72 33.45 -3.73 4.35
CA ARG A 72 34.72 -3.01 4.08
C ARG A 72 34.49 -1.55 3.69
N ILE A 73 33.45 -1.29 2.89
CA ILE A 73 33.06 0.07 2.51
C ILE A 73 32.41 0.80 3.69
N ALA A 74 31.51 0.14 4.41
CA ALA A 74 30.71 0.75 5.48
C ALA A 74 31.56 1.29 6.62
N VAL A 75 32.62 0.57 6.98
CA VAL A 75 33.55 0.97 8.04
C VAL A 75 34.35 2.23 7.65
N ASP A 76 34.61 2.43 6.37
CA ASP A 76 35.41 3.55 5.82
C ASP A 76 34.55 4.74 5.35
N LEU A 77 33.24 4.72 5.57
CA LEU A 77 32.35 5.80 5.21
C LEU A 77 32.43 6.97 6.19
N ASP A 78 32.62 8.19 5.67
CA ASP A 78 32.41 9.39 6.47
C ASP A 78 30.93 9.69 6.73
N GLU A 79 30.64 10.61 7.67
CA GLU A 79 29.26 10.94 8.07
C GLU A 79 28.44 11.56 6.92
N GLN A 80 29.08 12.27 5.99
CA GLN A 80 28.40 12.81 4.82
C GLN A 80 28.01 11.70 3.86
N GLN A 81 28.89 10.74 3.61
CA GLN A 81 28.63 9.56 2.78
C GLN A 81 27.51 8.70 3.39
N LYS A 82 27.56 8.45 4.71
CA LYS A 82 26.48 7.71 5.42
C LYS A 82 25.13 8.41 5.27
N SER A 83 25.08 9.71 5.49
CA SER A 83 23.86 10.49 5.33
C SER A 83 23.30 10.42 3.90
N GLN A 84 24.17 10.53 2.88
CA GLN A 84 23.79 10.41 1.48
C GLN A 84 23.25 9.02 1.14
N LEU A 85 23.88 7.95 1.65
CA LEU A 85 23.44 6.57 1.44
C LEU A 85 22.06 6.30 2.10
N VAL A 86 21.86 6.81 3.32
CA VAL A 86 20.54 6.72 3.99
C VAL A 86 19.46 7.44 3.19
N ALA A 87 19.75 8.63 2.68
CA ALA A 87 18.82 9.37 1.84
C ALA A 87 18.55 8.67 0.49
N MET A 88 19.56 8.01 -0.09
CA MET A 88 19.40 7.19 -1.30
C MET A 88 18.55 5.97 -1.03
N ARG A 89 18.79 5.25 0.08
CA ARG A 89 18.01 4.09 0.50
C ARG A 89 16.54 4.47 0.68
N GLY A 90 16.25 5.57 1.37
CA GLY A 90 14.89 6.07 1.56
C GLY A 90 14.18 6.30 0.22
N ARG A 91 14.83 6.97 -0.73
CA ARG A 91 14.27 7.20 -2.08
C ARG A 91 14.04 5.92 -2.88
N TYR A 92 14.92 4.93 -2.73
CA TYR A 92 14.79 3.65 -3.43
C TYR A 92 13.69 2.77 -2.84
N LEU A 93 13.60 2.70 -1.51
CA LEU A 93 12.59 1.90 -0.80
C LEU A 93 11.18 2.51 -0.91
N SER A 94 11.07 3.83 -1.14
CA SER A 94 9.79 4.51 -1.32
C SER A 94 9.03 4.15 -2.59
N GLY A 95 9.52 3.20 -3.38
CA GLY A 95 8.82 2.71 -4.57
C GLY A 95 8.67 3.72 -5.70
N SER A 96 9.27 4.91 -5.60
CA SER A 96 9.41 5.83 -6.71
C SER A 96 10.42 5.26 -7.72
N GLY A 97 10.04 4.14 -8.35
CA GLY A 97 10.79 3.42 -9.39
C GLY A 97 10.96 4.22 -10.67
N GLY A 98 11.18 5.50 -10.55
CA GLY A 98 11.81 6.30 -11.56
C GLY A 98 13.27 5.87 -11.69
N GLU A 99 13.78 5.78 -12.92
CA GLU A 99 15.19 5.64 -13.21
C GLU A 99 16.01 6.36 -12.15
N PHE A 100 17.03 5.70 -11.59
CA PHE A 100 18.00 6.31 -10.71
C PHE A 100 18.65 7.50 -11.42
N ARG A 101 18.04 8.66 -11.33
CA ARG A 101 18.61 9.92 -11.83
C ARG A 101 19.47 10.49 -10.74
N LEU A 102 20.78 10.35 -10.90
CA LEU A 102 21.73 11.19 -10.18
C LEU A 102 21.32 12.65 -10.40
N ASP A 103 20.92 13.32 -9.32
CA ASP A 103 20.50 14.72 -9.40
C ASP A 103 21.60 15.52 -10.06
N LYS A 104 21.27 16.25 -11.13
CA LYS A 104 22.21 17.11 -11.87
C LYS A 104 22.84 18.22 -11.02
N ARG A 105 22.38 18.35 -9.76
CA ARG A 105 22.82 19.40 -8.82
C ARG A 105 24.02 19.02 -7.96
N SER A 106 24.51 17.79 -8.00
CA SER A 106 25.76 17.42 -7.35
C SER A 106 26.95 17.89 -8.20
N SER A 107 27.24 19.15 -8.11
CA SER A 107 28.32 19.85 -8.89
C SER A 107 29.75 19.46 -8.49
N GLY A 108 29.97 18.38 -7.79
CA GLY A 108 31.26 17.92 -7.28
C GLY A 108 31.67 16.52 -7.64
N LEU A 109 30.81 15.73 -8.33
CA LEU A 109 31.18 14.38 -8.74
C LEU A 109 32.02 14.43 -10.04
N PRO A 110 33.12 13.66 -10.15
CA PRO A 110 33.86 13.55 -11.37
C PRO A 110 32.95 13.07 -12.51
N LYS A 111 33.14 13.64 -13.70
CA LYS A 111 32.41 13.18 -14.90
C LYS A 111 32.87 11.76 -15.20
N LEU A 112 31.97 10.80 -14.92
CA LEU A 112 32.18 9.42 -15.32
C LEU A 112 31.95 9.28 -16.83
N GLU A 113 32.77 8.50 -17.49
CA GLU A 113 32.58 8.09 -18.87
C GLU A 113 31.25 7.34 -18.99
N LYS A 114 30.66 7.36 -20.20
CA LYS A 114 29.33 6.76 -20.42
C LYS A 114 29.30 5.25 -20.11
N ALA A 115 30.39 4.55 -20.37
CA ALA A 115 30.54 3.11 -20.06
C ALA A 115 30.57 2.87 -18.55
N ASP A 116 31.37 3.62 -17.80
CA ASP A 116 31.49 3.52 -16.34
C ASP A 116 30.19 3.87 -15.63
N LYS A 117 29.46 4.84 -16.20
CA LYS A 117 28.14 5.23 -15.69
C LYS A 117 27.10 4.13 -15.84
N GLN A 118 27.10 3.44 -16.96
CA GLN A 118 26.19 2.31 -17.22
C GLN A 118 26.59 1.10 -16.36
N GLU A 119 27.86 0.83 -16.22
CA GLU A 119 28.38 -0.21 -15.36
C GLU A 119 28.02 0.07 -13.88
N LEU A 120 28.21 1.29 -13.41
CA LEU A 120 27.82 1.69 -12.04
C LEU A 120 26.31 1.56 -11.79
N LEU A 121 25.47 1.89 -12.77
CA LEU A 121 24.02 1.70 -12.70
C LEU A 121 23.63 0.21 -12.62
N ASN A 122 24.27 -0.62 -13.43
CA ASN A 122 24.05 -2.07 -13.42
C ASN A 122 24.52 -2.69 -12.09
N LEU A 123 25.65 -2.23 -11.59
CA LEU A 123 26.27 -2.65 -10.33
C LEU A 123 25.40 -2.25 -9.12
N SER A 124 24.96 -0.99 -9.05
CA SER A 124 24.15 -0.50 -7.95
C SER A 124 22.76 -1.16 -7.93
N SER A 125 22.19 -1.45 -9.08
CA SER A 125 20.93 -2.19 -9.17
C SER A 125 21.06 -3.61 -8.61
N ARG A 126 22.13 -4.32 -8.92
CA ARG A 126 22.41 -5.67 -8.41
C ARG A 126 22.70 -5.67 -6.92
N LEU A 127 23.52 -4.76 -6.44
CA LEU A 127 23.86 -4.61 -5.04
C LEU A 127 22.67 -4.23 -4.17
N LEU A 128 21.88 -3.25 -4.58
CA LEU A 128 20.68 -2.85 -3.87
C LEU A 128 19.64 -3.97 -3.78
N THR A 129 19.57 -4.81 -4.80
CA THR A 129 18.68 -5.97 -4.78
C THR A 129 19.09 -7.03 -3.75
N TRP A 130 20.38 -7.16 -3.48
CA TRP A 130 20.92 -8.19 -2.57
C TRP A 130 21.15 -7.70 -1.15
N THR A 131 21.52 -6.46 -0.95
CA THR A 131 21.91 -5.93 0.38
C THR A 131 20.77 -5.25 1.13
N THR A 132 19.79 -4.74 0.40
CA THR A 132 18.60 -4.11 1.00
C THR A 132 17.35 -4.99 0.83
N GLY A 133 17.50 -6.17 0.18
CA GLY A 133 16.38 -6.80 -0.46
C GLY A 133 15.89 -5.98 -1.65
N ALA A 134 15.18 -6.58 -2.61
CA ALA A 134 14.42 -5.77 -3.56
C ALA A 134 13.54 -4.81 -2.76
N PRO A 135 13.20 -3.61 -3.26
CA PRO A 135 12.31 -2.68 -2.55
C PRO A 135 10.96 -3.29 -2.16
N GLN A 136 10.72 -4.47 -2.67
CA GLN A 136 9.55 -5.30 -2.42
C GLN A 136 9.89 -6.53 -1.56
N ASP A 137 11.13 -6.66 -1.11
CA ASP A 137 11.62 -7.68 -0.21
C ASP A 137 11.63 -7.15 1.23
N ASN A 138 10.47 -6.65 1.67
CA ASN A 138 10.22 -6.67 3.08
C ASN A 138 10.02 -8.15 3.50
N ASP A 139 10.13 -8.46 4.77
CA ASP A 139 10.10 -9.82 5.28
C ASP A 139 8.87 -10.62 4.81
N PHE A 140 7.79 -9.95 4.48
CA PHE A 140 6.55 -10.53 3.97
C PHE A 140 6.62 -10.86 2.46
N GLU A 141 7.31 -10.08 1.65
CA GLU A 141 7.39 -10.29 0.20
C GLU A 141 8.32 -11.42 -0.20
N THR A 142 9.30 -11.71 0.64
CA THR A 142 10.26 -12.77 0.35
C THR A 142 9.61 -14.15 0.34
N VAL A 143 8.60 -14.33 1.12
CA VAL A 143 7.89 -15.60 1.25
C VAL A 143 7.10 -15.99 -0.01
N GLY A 144 6.66 -15.03 -0.79
CA GLY A 144 6.03 -15.30 -2.08
C GLY A 144 6.99 -15.67 -3.21
N LYS A 145 8.29 -15.46 -3.03
CA LYS A 145 9.27 -15.59 -4.11
C LYS A 145 9.41 -16.98 -4.70
N PRO A 146 9.53 -18.07 -3.93
CA PRO A 146 9.61 -19.40 -4.52
C PRO A 146 8.40 -19.72 -5.37
N SER A 147 7.21 -19.44 -4.86
CA SER A 147 5.98 -19.70 -5.60
C SER A 147 5.82 -18.79 -6.83
N GLN A 148 6.34 -17.57 -6.81
CA GLN A 148 6.37 -16.70 -7.98
C GLN A 148 7.37 -17.20 -9.05
N HIS A 149 8.53 -17.68 -8.62
CA HIS A 149 9.54 -18.23 -9.52
C HIS A 149 9.10 -19.55 -10.15
N PHE A 150 8.34 -20.35 -9.43
CA PHE A 150 7.86 -21.65 -9.90
C PHE A 150 6.50 -21.58 -10.62
N GLY A 151 5.94 -20.39 -10.81
CA GLY A 151 4.66 -20.21 -11.46
C GLY A 151 3.46 -20.68 -10.64
N PHE A 152 3.66 -21.00 -9.36
CA PHE A 152 2.58 -21.27 -8.43
C PHE A 152 1.94 -19.98 -7.96
N VAL A 153 0.62 -20.02 -7.76
CA VAL A 153 -0.10 -18.93 -7.13
C VAL A 153 0.17 -18.98 -5.64
N SER A 154 0.72 -17.92 -5.07
CA SER A 154 0.89 -17.84 -3.62
C SER A 154 -0.47 -17.72 -2.96
N LEU A 155 -0.88 -18.77 -2.25
CA LEU A 155 -2.16 -18.85 -1.55
C LEU A 155 -2.06 -18.44 -0.08
N ARG A 156 -1.04 -17.70 0.31
CA ARG A 156 -0.74 -17.39 1.71
C ARG A 156 -1.73 -16.42 2.34
N VAL A 157 -2.29 -16.80 3.48
CA VAL A 157 -3.25 -15.99 4.24
C VAL A 157 -2.61 -14.73 4.81
N SER A 158 -1.33 -14.80 5.21
CA SER A 158 -0.69 -13.72 5.96
C SER A 158 0.00 -12.67 5.10
N SER A 159 0.32 -12.94 3.85
CA SER A 159 1.15 -12.04 3.07
C SER A 159 0.37 -10.93 2.37
N GLY A 160 -0.95 -11.05 2.18
CA GLY A 160 -1.70 -10.08 1.37
C GLY A 160 -1.11 -9.84 -0.03
N HIS A 161 0.01 -10.50 -0.32
CA HIS A 161 0.78 -10.32 -1.52
C HIS A 161 0.18 -11.18 -2.61
N SER A 162 -0.82 -10.61 -3.20
CA SER A 162 -1.24 -11.03 -4.53
C SER A 162 -0.05 -10.91 -5.46
N VAL A 163 0.11 -11.91 -6.29
CA VAL A 163 0.95 -11.83 -7.49
C VAL A 163 0.78 -10.43 -8.10
N ARG A 164 1.85 -9.76 -8.45
CA ARG A 164 1.89 -8.37 -8.98
C ARG A 164 0.97 -8.05 -10.15
N ARG A 165 0.20 -8.99 -10.65
CA ARG A 165 -0.74 -8.85 -11.76
C ARG A 165 -2.14 -9.29 -11.38
N GLY A 166 -2.71 -8.67 -10.36
CA GLY A 166 -4.08 -8.91 -9.94
C GLY A 166 -4.24 -10.06 -8.94
N ASN A 167 -5.45 -10.27 -8.48
CA ASN A 167 -5.80 -11.30 -7.51
C ASN A 167 -5.92 -12.68 -8.16
N VAL A 168 -4.89 -13.15 -8.83
CA VAL A 168 -4.89 -14.46 -9.52
C VAL A 168 -5.34 -15.57 -8.54
N ALA A 169 -4.89 -15.51 -7.29
CA ALA A 169 -5.30 -16.47 -6.28
C ALA A 169 -6.81 -16.47 -6.06
N ARG A 170 -7.46 -15.30 -5.97
CA ARG A 170 -8.91 -15.20 -5.82
C ARG A 170 -9.65 -15.67 -7.06
N GLU A 171 -9.17 -15.30 -8.24
CA GLU A 171 -9.77 -15.73 -9.49
C GLU A 171 -9.66 -17.26 -9.63
N VAL A 172 -8.53 -17.85 -9.20
CA VAL A 172 -8.41 -19.32 -9.10
C VAL A 172 -9.41 -19.89 -8.12
N LEU A 173 -9.48 -19.34 -6.91
CA LEU A 173 -10.39 -19.82 -5.88
C LEU A 173 -11.86 -19.69 -6.30
N ALA A 174 -12.23 -18.63 -7.02
CA ALA A 174 -13.58 -18.43 -7.53
C ALA A 174 -14.01 -19.46 -8.60
N LEU A 175 -13.07 -20.13 -9.25
CA LEU A 175 -13.34 -21.20 -10.21
C LEU A 175 -13.44 -22.58 -9.56
N LEU A 176 -13.06 -22.70 -8.30
CA LEU A 176 -13.06 -23.94 -7.55
C LEU A 176 -14.38 -24.13 -6.80
N ASP A 177 -14.78 -25.37 -6.58
CA ASP A 177 -15.86 -25.67 -5.66
C ASP A 177 -15.40 -25.55 -4.19
N LYS A 178 -16.37 -25.60 -3.26
CA LYS A 178 -16.09 -25.40 -1.83
C LYS A 178 -15.13 -26.43 -1.23
N ASP A 179 -15.10 -27.64 -1.75
CA ASP A 179 -14.23 -28.69 -1.24
C ASP A 179 -12.82 -28.56 -1.81
N GLN A 180 -12.69 -28.18 -3.08
CA GLN A 180 -11.44 -27.85 -3.72
C GLN A 180 -10.80 -26.60 -3.07
N GLU A 181 -11.60 -25.55 -2.84
CA GLU A 181 -11.16 -24.35 -2.15
C GLU A 181 -10.73 -24.67 -0.71
N ARG A 182 -11.46 -25.52 0.00
CA ARG A 182 -11.10 -25.92 1.37
C ARG A 182 -9.73 -26.61 1.40
N THR A 183 -9.43 -27.51 0.48
CA THR A 183 -8.11 -28.16 0.39
C THR A 183 -6.99 -27.13 0.36
N LEU A 184 -7.13 -26.09 -0.47
CA LEU A 184 -6.12 -25.05 -0.57
C LEU A 184 -6.05 -24.15 0.69
N ARG A 185 -7.19 -23.85 1.30
CA ARG A 185 -7.24 -23.04 2.53
C ARG A 185 -6.69 -23.77 3.74
N ASP A 186 -7.00 -25.04 3.88
CA ASP A 186 -6.49 -25.89 4.96
C ASP A 186 -4.97 -25.99 4.87
N TYR A 187 -4.43 -26.20 3.68
CA TYR A 187 -3.00 -26.20 3.44
C TYR A 187 -2.35 -24.84 3.83
N VAL A 188 -2.97 -23.74 3.44
CA VAL A 188 -2.46 -22.40 3.77
C VAL A 188 -2.44 -22.15 5.28
N GLN A 189 -3.41 -22.67 6.03
CA GLN A 189 -3.42 -22.59 7.50
C GLN A 189 -2.31 -23.44 8.12
N GLU A 190 -2.09 -24.62 7.60
CA GLU A 190 -0.99 -25.49 8.01
C GLU A 190 0.37 -24.87 7.68
N GLU A 191 0.47 -24.18 6.54
CA GLU A 191 1.69 -23.49 6.11
C GLU A 191 2.06 -22.30 7.03
N ALA A 192 1.12 -21.71 7.76
CA ALA A 192 1.39 -20.56 8.62
C ALA A 192 2.52 -20.80 9.64
N TYR A 193 2.64 -22.03 10.15
CA TYR A 193 3.73 -22.42 11.03
C TYR A 193 5.09 -22.47 10.30
N LEU A 194 5.13 -23.03 9.10
CA LEU A 194 6.34 -23.11 8.27
C LEU A 194 6.80 -21.71 7.88
N PHE A 195 5.85 -20.83 7.57
CA PHE A 195 6.13 -19.43 7.28
C PHE A 195 6.79 -18.70 8.44
N GLN A 196 6.30 -18.87 9.66
CA GLN A 196 6.92 -18.28 10.84
C GLN A 196 8.36 -18.84 11.03
N ARG A 197 8.55 -20.15 10.84
CA ARG A 197 9.88 -20.76 10.89
C ARG A 197 10.84 -20.19 9.84
N PHE A 198 10.33 -19.92 8.64
CA PHE A 198 11.10 -19.26 7.59
C PHE A 198 11.56 -17.87 8.01
N LEU A 199 10.65 -17.04 8.52
CA LEU A 199 10.97 -15.68 9.00
C LEU A 199 12.00 -15.70 10.12
N ASP A 200 11.84 -16.59 11.10
CA ASP A 200 12.76 -16.70 12.24
C ASP A 200 14.16 -17.09 11.79
N ARG A 201 14.28 -18.10 10.90
CA ARG A 201 15.59 -18.55 10.37
C ARG A 201 16.25 -17.49 9.50
N ARG A 202 15.47 -16.81 8.68
CA ARG A 202 15.95 -15.70 7.87
C ARG A 202 16.45 -14.54 8.72
N ALA A 203 15.73 -14.16 9.78
CA ALA A 203 16.16 -13.13 10.69
C ALA A 203 17.51 -13.47 11.37
N LEU A 204 17.73 -14.75 11.67
CA LEU A 204 19.03 -15.21 12.19
C LEU A 204 20.15 -15.05 11.15
N LEU A 205 19.89 -15.42 9.88
CA LEU A 205 20.84 -15.26 8.80
C LEU A 205 21.18 -13.78 8.56
N LEU A 206 20.18 -12.92 8.52
CA LEU A 206 20.39 -11.47 8.32
C LEU A 206 21.23 -10.86 9.45
N ARG A 207 20.98 -11.22 10.70
CA ARG A 207 21.79 -10.75 11.84
C ARG A 207 23.26 -11.20 11.75
N GLU A 208 23.51 -12.39 11.20
CA GLU A 208 24.89 -12.86 10.99
C GLU A 208 25.58 -12.05 9.88
N LEU A 209 24.84 -11.72 8.81
CA LEU A 209 25.35 -10.89 7.70
C LEU A 209 25.56 -9.42 8.12
N GLU A 210 24.69 -8.87 8.97
CA GLU A 210 24.79 -7.48 9.47
C GLU A 210 26.09 -7.21 10.25
N LYS A 211 26.73 -8.23 10.83
CA LYS A 211 28.02 -8.10 11.51
C LYS A 211 29.10 -7.51 10.61
N ALA A 212 29.04 -7.77 9.32
CA ALA A 212 29.97 -7.19 8.37
C ALA A 212 29.92 -5.63 8.34
N LEU A 213 28.76 -5.04 8.62
CA LEU A 213 28.59 -3.58 8.61
C LEU A 213 29.29 -2.89 9.78
N THR A 214 29.61 -3.64 10.86
CA THR A 214 30.38 -3.18 12.03
C THR A 214 31.85 -3.54 11.93
N GLY A 215 32.28 -4.17 10.83
CA GLY A 215 33.67 -4.62 10.62
C GLY A 215 34.02 -5.94 11.29
N GLU A 216 33.03 -6.67 11.80
CA GLU A 216 33.22 -8.01 12.34
C GLU A 216 33.45 -9.02 11.21
N GLU A 217 34.29 -10.01 11.47
CA GLU A 217 34.50 -11.12 10.55
C GLU A 217 33.26 -12.03 10.48
N LEU A 218 32.82 -12.37 9.27
CA LEU A 218 31.68 -13.23 9.08
C LEU A 218 32.03 -14.71 9.25
N ASP A 219 31.25 -15.40 10.09
CA ASP A 219 31.32 -16.86 10.21
C ASP A 219 30.60 -17.51 9.00
N ARG A 220 31.38 -17.74 7.93
CA ARG A 220 30.84 -18.31 6.67
C ARG A 220 30.24 -19.70 6.85
N LYS A 221 30.77 -20.52 7.81
CA LYS A 221 30.22 -21.84 8.09
C LYS A 221 28.82 -21.71 8.69
N LYS A 222 28.68 -20.86 9.69
CA LYS A 222 27.39 -20.58 10.33
C LYS A 222 26.38 -19.96 9.36
N ILE A 223 26.81 -19.05 8.49
CA ILE A 223 25.98 -18.44 7.44
C ILE A 223 25.48 -19.52 6.47
N ALA A 224 26.35 -20.43 6.01
CA ALA A 224 25.96 -21.54 5.14
C ALA A 224 24.97 -22.49 5.83
N GLU A 225 25.14 -22.80 7.10
CA GLU A 225 24.20 -23.61 7.90
C GLU A 225 22.85 -22.93 8.08
N LEU A 226 22.83 -21.62 8.35
CA LEU A 226 21.60 -20.83 8.43
C LEU A 226 20.91 -20.73 7.07
N GLY A 227 21.67 -20.55 5.99
CA GLY A 227 21.16 -20.55 4.63
C GLY A 227 20.51 -21.87 4.25
N ARG A 228 21.15 -23.01 4.55
CA ARG A 228 20.53 -24.34 4.38
C ARG A 228 19.21 -24.46 5.11
N ALA A 229 19.17 -24.01 6.36
CA ALA A 229 17.97 -24.07 7.18
C ALA A 229 16.84 -23.15 6.65
N VAL A 230 17.16 -22.04 6.02
CA VAL A 230 16.19 -21.16 5.34
C VAL A 230 15.65 -21.86 4.10
N GLY A 231 16.53 -22.32 3.21
CA GLY A 231 16.15 -22.94 1.95
C GLY A 231 15.38 -24.25 2.13
N GLU A 232 15.68 -25.05 3.18
CA GLU A 232 14.94 -26.25 3.51
C GLU A 232 13.47 -25.96 3.86
N VAL A 233 13.22 -24.93 4.68
CA VAL A 233 11.84 -24.55 5.05
C VAL A 233 11.11 -23.96 3.84
N GLU A 234 11.80 -23.19 3.02
CA GLU A 234 11.26 -22.64 1.78
C GLU A 234 10.84 -23.75 0.82
N ALA A 235 11.67 -24.78 0.66
CA ALA A 235 11.35 -25.95 -0.13
C ALA A 235 10.17 -26.75 0.47
N GLU A 236 10.10 -26.88 1.78
CA GLU A 236 9.00 -27.57 2.46
C GLU A 236 7.65 -26.88 2.18
N MET A 237 7.59 -25.55 2.27
CA MET A 237 6.41 -24.78 1.91
C MET A 237 6.04 -24.93 0.43
N THR A 238 7.03 -24.87 -0.45
CA THR A 238 6.83 -24.99 -1.90
C THR A 238 6.31 -26.37 -2.28
N LEU A 239 6.86 -27.43 -1.70
CA LEU A 239 6.44 -28.81 -1.94
C LEU A 239 5.01 -29.07 -1.46
N GLY A 240 4.66 -28.62 -0.27
CA GLY A 240 3.30 -28.76 0.26
C GLY A 240 2.26 -28.01 -0.58
N GLN A 241 2.60 -26.82 -1.04
CA GLN A 241 1.76 -26.05 -1.96
C GLN A 241 1.58 -26.79 -3.31
N ALA A 242 2.64 -27.38 -3.85
CA ALA A 242 2.55 -28.18 -5.07
C ALA A 242 1.63 -29.38 -4.88
N HIS A 243 1.71 -30.11 -3.76
CA HIS A 243 0.82 -31.23 -3.46
C HIS A 243 -0.65 -30.80 -3.37
N ALA A 244 -0.95 -29.70 -2.64
CA ALA A 244 -2.31 -29.19 -2.52
C ALA A 244 -2.91 -28.79 -3.88
N ILE A 245 -2.09 -28.20 -4.76
CA ILE A 245 -2.51 -27.86 -6.14
C ILE A 245 -2.73 -29.11 -6.98
N LEU A 246 -1.86 -30.12 -6.89
CA LEU A 246 -2.03 -31.39 -7.60
C LEU A 246 -3.32 -32.11 -7.14
N GLU A 247 -3.57 -32.16 -5.84
CA GLU A 247 -4.80 -32.75 -5.29
C GLU A 247 -6.07 -32.06 -5.80
N VAL A 248 -6.06 -30.73 -5.88
CA VAL A 248 -7.17 -29.98 -6.47
C VAL A 248 -7.30 -30.26 -7.95
N ARG A 249 -6.15 -30.30 -8.70
CA ARG A 249 -6.13 -30.55 -10.14
C ARG A 249 -6.77 -31.89 -10.52
N GLU A 250 -6.56 -32.93 -9.74
CA GLU A 250 -7.16 -34.25 -9.98
C GLU A 250 -8.69 -34.24 -9.88
N ARG A 251 -9.26 -33.27 -9.20
CA ARG A 251 -10.70 -33.12 -8.95
C ARG A 251 -11.38 -32.04 -9.78
N LEU A 252 -10.65 -31.38 -10.71
CA LEU A 252 -11.22 -30.35 -11.58
C LEU A 252 -12.19 -30.96 -12.58
N SER A 253 -13.34 -30.32 -12.78
CA SER A 253 -14.20 -30.60 -13.93
C SER A 253 -13.57 -30.10 -15.24
N ALA A 254 -14.06 -30.59 -16.38
CA ALA A 254 -13.62 -30.12 -17.68
C ALA A 254 -13.83 -28.60 -17.83
N GLU A 255 -14.97 -28.10 -17.39
CA GLU A 255 -15.32 -26.67 -17.38
C GLU A 255 -14.36 -25.85 -16.50
N GLN A 256 -14.06 -26.32 -15.29
CA GLN A 256 -13.09 -25.65 -14.40
C GLN A 256 -11.69 -25.62 -15.02
N SER A 257 -11.28 -26.72 -15.66
CA SER A 257 -9.98 -26.79 -16.34
C SER A 257 -9.90 -25.81 -17.51
N GLU A 258 -10.96 -25.69 -18.31
CA GLU A 258 -11.06 -24.73 -19.42
C GLU A 258 -11.02 -23.28 -18.90
N ASN A 259 -11.80 -22.96 -17.86
CA ASN A 259 -11.82 -21.64 -17.25
C ASN A 259 -10.46 -21.27 -16.62
N LEU A 260 -9.77 -22.22 -15.99
CA LEU A 260 -8.41 -21.99 -15.46
C LEU A 260 -7.39 -21.76 -16.59
N LEU A 261 -7.53 -22.45 -17.73
CA LEU A 261 -6.70 -22.21 -18.91
C LEU A 261 -6.98 -20.84 -19.53
N ALA A 262 -8.25 -20.48 -19.67
CA ALA A 262 -8.66 -19.15 -20.14
C ALA A 262 -8.15 -18.04 -19.22
N MET A 263 -8.27 -18.22 -17.89
CA MET A 263 -7.72 -17.29 -16.92
C MET A 263 -6.20 -17.20 -17.02
N ARG A 264 -5.49 -18.33 -17.23
CA ARG A 264 -4.06 -18.30 -17.44
C ARG A 264 -3.69 -17.48 -18.68
N ALA A 265 -4.46 -17.58 -19.76
CA ALA A 265 -4.26 -16.79 -20.98
C ALA A 265 -4.38 -15.27 -20.71
N LYS A 266 -5.28 -14.86 -19.81
CA LYS A 266 -5.41 -13.46 -19.37
C LYS A 266 -4.16 -12.91 -18.68
N TYR A 267 -3.39 -13.75 -17.98
CA TYR A 267 -2.19 -13.35 -17.23
C TYR A 267 -0.87 -13.70 -17.91
N VAL A 268 -0.90 -14.66 -18.80
CA VAL A 268 0.19 -14.98 -19.72
C VAL A 268 -0.24 -14.42 -21.07
N PRO A 269 0.38 -13.35 -21.59
CA PRO A 269 -0.02 -12.78 -22.88
C PRO A 269 0.01 -13.88 -23.93
N VAL A 270 -1.15 -14.25 -24.39
CA VAL A 270 -1.29 -15.01 -25.64
C VAL A 270 -1.01 -13.98 -26.73
N THR A 271 -0.05 -14.25 -27.59
CA THR A 271 0.23 -13.37 -28.71
C THR A 271 -0.97 -13.37 -29.65
N ALA A 272 -1.30 -12.21 -30.21
CA ALA A 272 -2.46 -11.97 -31.09
C ALA A 272 -2.61 -12.87 -32.34
N ALA A 273 -1.77 -13.90 -32.50
CA ALA A 273 -1.91 -14.95 -33.49
C ALA A 273 -3.03 -15.96 -33.19
N GLU A 274 -3.58 -15.96 -31.96
CA GLU A 274 -4.64 -16.91 -31.58
C GLU A 274 -6.06 -16.31 -31.65
N GLU A 275 -6.22 -15.01 -31.95
CA GLU A 275 -7.54 -14.36 -32.05
C GLU A 275 -8.18 -14.43 -33.47
N GLY A 276 -7.55 -15.08 -34.45
CA GLY A 276 -7.98 -15.07 -35.86
C GLY A 276 -8.53 -16.37 -36.43
N GLU A 277 -8.52 -17.48 -35.70
CA GLU A 277 -9.06 -18.74 -36.20
C GLU A 277 -10.15 -19.27 -35.27
N GLU A 278 -11.38 -19.24 -35.75
CA GLU A 278 -12.48 -20.06 -35.27
C GLU A 278 -12.01 -21.52 -35.29
N TRP A 279 -11.76 -22.11 -34.12
CA TRP A 279 -11.43 -23.51 -33.97
C TRP A 279 -12.65 -24.34 -34.31
N THR A 280 -12.80 -24.61 -35.59
CA THR A 280 -13.51 -25.81 -36.02
C THR A 280 -12.61 -27.00 -35.74
N SER A 281 -13.16 -28.02 -35.14
CA SER A 281 -12.51 -29.25 -34.69
C SER A 281 -12.03 -30.15 -35.82
N GLU A 282 -11.22 -29.63 -36.72
CA GLU A 282 -10.61 -30.40 -37.80
C GLU A 282 -9.08 -30.20 -37.80
N GLU A 283 -8.39 -31.22 -37.26
CA GLU A 283 -7.05 -31.67 -37.52
C GLU A 283 -5.91 -30.66 -37.67
N VAL A 284 -5.43 -30.13 -36.52
CA VAL A 284 -4.01 -29.79 -36.42
C VAL A 284 -3.23 -31.12 -36.36
N PRO A 285 -2.20 -31.34 -37.17
CA PRO A 285 -1.40 -32.58 -37.08
C PRO A 285 -0.82 -32.69 -35.67
N SER A 286 -1.13 -33.71 -34.93
CA SER A 286 -0.74 -33.95 -33.55
C SER A 286 0.76 -33.69 -33.29
N ALA A 287 1.59 -33.90 -34.27
CA ALA A 287 3.03 -33.69 -34.22
C ALA A 287 3.48 -32.22 -34.12
N LEU A 288 2.72 -31.24 -34.64
CA LEU A 288 3.07 -29.81 -34.53
C LEU A 288 2.57 -29.23 -33.20
N ALA A 289 1.37 -29.64 -32.78
CA ALA A 289 0.83 -29.24 -31.47
C ALA A 289 1.69 -29.76 -30.33
N ASP A 290 2.11 -31.02 -30.38
CA ASP A 290 3.03 -31.64 -29.44
C ASP A 290 4.40 -30.93 -29.44
N ARG A 291 4.88 -30.53 -30.62
CA ARG A 291 6.15 -29.82 -30.79
C ARG A 291 6.09 -28.39 -30.21
N LEU A 292 5.02 -27.65 -30.44
CA LEU A 292 4.81 -26.33 -29.89
C LEU A 292 4.61 -26.38 -28.36
N GLN A 293 3.85 -27.36 -27.88
CA GLN A 293 3.64 -27.58 -26.46
C GLN A 293 4.95 -27.95 -25.73
N ARG A 294 5.79 -28.81 -26.35
CA ARG A 294 7.12 -29.13 -25.87
C ARG A 294 8.03 -27.89 -25.87
N GLY A 295 8.02 -27.10 -26.95
CA GLY A 295 8.77 -25.85 -27.07
C GLY A 295 8.37 -24.81 -26.02
N ARG A 296 7.08 -24.71 -25.74
CA ARG A 296 6.51 -23.82 -24.68
C ARG A 296 6.98 -24.22 -23.29
N ARG A 297 7.01 -25.52 -22.99
CA ARG A 297 7.54 -26.04 -21.72
C ARG A 297 9.01 -25.68 -21.52
N ILE A 298 9.82 -25.88 -22.58
CA ILE A 298 11.24 -25.53 -22.53
C ILE A 298 11.45 -24.02 -22.42
N PHE A 299 10.61 -23.23 -23.10
CA PHE A 299 10.64 -21.77 -23.04
C PHE A 299 10.37 -21.20 -21.62
N ALA A 300 9.67 -21.93 -20.75
CA ALA A 300 9.46 -21.52 -19.36
C ALA A 300 10.79 -21.22 -18.64
N GLN A 301 11.87 -21.93 -18.97
CA GLN A 301 13.22 -21.68 -18.46
C GLN A 301 13.81 -20.35 -18.99
N CYS A 302 13.49 -20.00 -20.23
CA CYS A 302 13.93 -18.76 -20.85
C CYS A 302 13.13 -17.56 -20.37
N ALA A 303 11.83 -17.75 -20.13
CA ALA A 303 10.91 -16.72 -19.67
C ALA A 303 11.26 -16.15 -18.29
N LEU A 304 12.01 -16.89 -17.47
CA LEU A 304 12.52 -16.42 -16.17
C LEU A 304 13.41 -15.16 -16.31
N CYS A 305 14.15 -15.08 -17.41
CA CYS A 305 15.04 -13.97 -17.73
C CYS A 305 14.50 -13.10 -18.86
N HIS A 306 13.86 -13.73 -19.85
CA HIS A 306 13.38 -13.14 -21.08
C HIS A 306 11.84 -13.07 -21.05
N SER A 307 11.26 -12.06 -20.45
CA SER A 307 9.79 -11.90 -20.44
C SER A 307 9.28 -11.66 -21.87
N PRO A 308 8.30 -12.42 -22.38
CA PRO A 308 7.57 -12.04 -23.59
C PRO A 308 6.58 -10.94 -23.22
N GLY A 309 6.83 -9.69 -23.60
CA GLY A 309 5.92 -8.59 -23.37
C GLY A 309 6.59 -7.31 -22.87
N ALA A 310 6.12 -6.18 -23.36
CA ALA A 310 6.80 -4.89 -23.37
C ALA A 310 6.87 -4.12 -22.04
N THR A 311 6.35 -4.62 -20.90
CA THR A 311 6.20 -3.84 -19.68
C THR A 311 6.71 -4.49 -18.38
N GLY A 312 7.35 -5.67 -18.45
CA GLY A 312 7.96 -6.32 -17.28
C GLY A 312 9.42 -5.92 -17.11
N ARG A 313 9.92 -5.83 -15.87
CA ARG A 313 11.35 -5.71 -15.57
C ARG A 313 12.06 -7.01 -15.94
N ALA A 314 12.34 -7.21 -17.24
CA ALA A 314 13.16 -8.32 -17.70
C ALA A 314 14.61 -8.12 -17.26
N ILE A 315 15.27 -9.18 -16.83
CA ILE A 315 16.72 -9.19 -16.54
C ILE A 315 17.54 -9.56 -17.77
N ALA A 316 16.86 -9.79 -18.90
CA ALA A 316 17.41 -10.09 -20.22
C ALA A 316 16.51 -9.50 -21.33
N PRO A 317 17.00 -9.33 -22.55
CA PRO A 317 16.23 -8.76 -23.64
C PRO A 317 15.02 -9.63 -24.01
N SER A 318 13.91 -9.00 -24.43
CA SER A 318 12.71 -9.72 -24.87
C SER A 318 13.02 -10.70 -26.01
N LEU A 319 12.44 -11.90 -25.94
CA LEU A 319 12.53 -12.91 -26.99
C LEU A 319 11.36 -12.88 -27.98
N THR A 320 10.36 -12.00 -27.78
CA THR A 320 9.29 -11.78 -28.75
C THR A 320 9.89 -11.34 -30.08
N GLY A 321 9.60 -12.04 -31.17
CA GLY A 321 10.16 -11.77 -32.49
C GLY A 321 11.68 -11.97 -32.59
N VAL A 322 12.28 -12.79 -31.74
CA VAL A 322 13.72 -13.06 -31.78
C VAL A 322 14.14 -13.80 -33.05
N VAL A 323 13.30 -14.69 -33.58
CA VAL A 323 13.59 -15.39 -34.85
C VAL A 323 13.48 -14.39 -36.00
N GLY A 324 14.54 -14.27 -36.78
CA GLY A 324 14.65 -13.27 -37.85
C GLY A 324 15.14 -11.88 -37.40
N ARG A 325 15.15 -11.60 -36.11
CA ARG A 325 15.60 -10.30 -35.58
C ARG A 325 17.12 -10.14 -35.70
N ARG A 326 17.59 -8.92 -35.96
CA ARG A 326 19.01 -8.59 -35.95
C ARG A 326 19.62 -8.81 -34.56
N ILE A 327 20.80 -9.42 -34.48
CA ILE A 327 21.49 -9.75 -33.23
C ILE A 327 21.82 -8.43 -32.49
N ALA A 328 21.59 -8.38 -31.18
CA ALA A 328 21.83 -7.22 -30.32
C ALA A 328 21.13 -5.92 -30.77
N SER A 329 19.92 -6.01 -31.33
CA SER A 329 19.19 -4.88 -31.90
C SER A 329 18.12 -4.27 -30.98
N THR A 330 17.85 -4.86 -29.81
CA THR A 330 16.93 -4.26 -28.83
C THR A 330 17.66 -3.24 -27.97
N ASP A 331 16.89 -2.35 -27.33
CA ASP A 331 17.42 -1.39 -26.36
C ASP A 331 17.78 -2.09 -25.04
N TRP A 332 18.81 -2.94 -25.10
CA TRP A 332 19.33 -3.74 -24.02
C TRP A 332 20.86 -3.62 -23.93
N PRO A 333 21.48 -3.52 -22.74
CA PRO A 333 22.93 -3.50 -22.57
C PRO A 333 23.51 -4.90 -22.77
N TYR A 334 23.74 -5.26 -24.02
CA TYR A 334 24.32 -6.55 -24.39
C TYR A 334 25.78 -6.68 -23.94
N SER A 335 26.21 -7.91 -23.61
CA SER A 335 27.60 -8.21 -23.29
C SER A 335 28.54 -7.85 -24.45
N PRO A 336 29.82 -7.49 -24.17
CA PRO A 336 30.82 -7.21 -25.20
C PRO A 336 30.93 -8.36 -26.23
N GLY A 337 30.82 -9.61 -25.78
CA GLY A 337 30.83 -10.77 -26.68
C GLY A 337 29.63 -10.82 -27.63
N MET A 338 28.42 -10.47 -27.11
CA MET A 338 27.22 -10.40 -27.95
C MET A 338 27.29 -9.24 -28.95
N VAL A 339 27.79 -8.08 -28.52
CA VAL A 339 28.01 -6.92 -29.43
C VAL A 339 29.04 -7.27 -30.51
N GLN A 340 30.10 -7.97 -30.15
CA GLN A 340 31.10 -8.41 -31.12
C GLN A 340 30.53 -9.45 -32.09
N PHE A 341 29.74 -10.40 -31.61
CA PHE A 341 29.04 -11.39 -32.44
C PHE A 341 28.06 -10.72 -33.42
N ALA A 342 27.36 -9.68 -32.98
CA ALA A 342 26.46 -8.88 -33.82
C ALA A 342 27.19 -8.16 -34.98
N LYS A 343 28.45 -7.78 -34.79
CA LYS A 343 29.28 -7.14 -35.83
C LYS A 343 29.55 -8.05 -37.02
N SER A 344 29.45 -9.37 -36.83
CA SER A 344 29.55 -10.35 -37.96
C SER A 344 28.33 -10.31 -38.90
N GLY A 345 27.38 -9.39 -38.67
CA GLY A 345 26.33 -9.06 -39.64
C GLY A 345 25.11 -9.95 -39.64
N GLY A 346 24.82 -10.61 -38.54
CA GLY A 346 23.81 -11.64 -38.51
C GLY A 346 22.45 -11.23 -37.92
N HIS A 347 21.46 -12.03 -38.32
CA HIS A 347 20.14 -12.07 -37.71
C HIS A 347 20.04 -13.40 -36.95
N TRP A 348 19.15 -13.46 -35.99
CA TRP A 348 18.82 -14.67 -35.24
C TRP A 348 18.03 -15.63 -36.15
N THR A 349 18.76 -16.28 -37.11
CA THR A 349 18.17 -17.35 -37.93
C THR A 349 17.91 -18.60 -37.07
N PRO A 350 16.96 -19.49 -37.46
CA PRO A 350 16.77 -20.75 -36.74
C PRO A 350 18.07 -21.55 -36.56
N GLN A 351 18.96 -21.48 -37.53
CA GLN A 351 20.24 -22.23 -37.51
C GLN A 351 21.25 -21.64 -36.50
N ASN A 352 21.40 -20.32 -36.44
CA ASN A 352 22.31 -19.73 -35.47
C ASN A 352 21.72 -19.68 -34.05
N LEU A 353 20.40 -19.59 -33.91
CA LEU A 353 19.71 -19.80 -32.62
C LEU A 353 19.89 -21.26 -32.13
N ASP A 354 19.75 -22.27 -32.98
CA ASP A 354 20.00 -23.67 -32.58
C ASP A 354 21.45 -23.85 -32.06
N ARG A 355 22.42 -23.27 -32.76
CA ARG A 355 23.82 -23.30 -32.32
C ARG A 355 24.03 -22.54 -30.99
N PHE A 356 23.41 -21.38 -30.83
CA PHE A 356 23.47 -20.58 -29.61
C PHE A 356 22.82 -21.31 -28.45
N LEU A 357 21.61 -21.83 -28.65
CA LEU A 357 20.86 -22.57 -27.63
C LEU A 357 21.55 -23.88 -27.25
N LYS A 358 22.32 -24.50 -28.15
CA LYS A 358 23.08 -25.72 -27.85
C LYS A 358 24.15 -25.49 -26.78
N ARG A 359 24.92 -24.38 -26.93
CA ARG A 359 25.96 -23.92 -26.01
C ARG A 359 26.24 -22.42 -26.24
N PRO A 360 25.59 -21.53 -25.50
CA PRO A 360 25.74 -20.11 -25.74
C PRO A 360 27.18 -19.60 -25.71
N ARG A 361 28.00 -20.11 -24.78
CA ARG A 361 29.40 -19.69 -24.59
C ARG A 361 30.32 -20.13 -25.71
N ASP A 362 30.00 -21.21 -26.41
CA ASP A 362 30.80 -21.72 -27.56
C ASP A 362 30.61 -20.80 -28.79
N LEU A 363 29.44 -20.19 -28.92
CA LEU A 363 29.13 -19.31 -30.05
C LEU A 363 29.44 -17.84 -29.76
N VAL A 364 29.20 -17.41 -28.54
CA VAL A 364 29.40 -16.03 -28.09
C VAL A 364 30.30 -16.04 -26.86
N ALA A 365 31.59 -15.81 -27.07
CA ALA A 365 32.57 -15.70 -25.99
C ALA A 365 32.22 -14.56 -25.08
N ASN A 366 32.34 -14.75 -23.75
CA ASN A 366 32.00 -13.75 -22.75
C ASN A 366 30.54 -13.27 -22.78
N THR A 367 29.61 -14.14 -23.19
CA THR A 367 28.19 -13.86 -22.99
C THR A 367 27.85 -13.79 -21.49
N THR A 368 27.03 -12.82 -21.10
CA THR A 368 26.47 -12.73 -19.73
C THR A 368 25.28 -13.64 -19.52
N MET A 369 24.86 -14.37 -20.55
CA MET A 369 23.79 -15.36 -20.42
C MET A 369 24.29 -16.55 -19.61
N GLY A 370 23.74 -16.72 -18.40
CA GLY A 370 24.09 -17.81 -17.47
C GLY A 370 23.46 -19.17 -17.80
N TYR A 371 23.11 -19.40 -19.07
CA TYR A 371 22.46 -20.62 -19.54
C TYR A 371 23.50 -21.57 -20.15
N ASP A 372 23.61 -22.79 -19.61
CA ASP A 372 24.61 -23.79 -20.07
C ASP A 372 24.27 -24.41 -21.42
N GLY A 373 23.05 -24.18 -21.90
CA GLY A 373 22.59 -24.67 -23.19
C GLY A 373 21.63 -25.85 -23.08
N LEU A 374 21.00 -26.18 -24.22
CA LEU A 374 20.01 -27.24 -24.39
C LEU A 374 20.63 -28.33 -25.31
N PRO A 375 21.19 -29.42 -24.75
CA PRO A 375 21.92 -30.40 -25.55
C PRO A 375 21.02 -31.24 -26.48
N GLY A 376 19.73 -31.47 -26.10
CA GLY A 376 18.77 -32.26 -26.86
C GLY A 376 18.34 -31.57 -28.16
N LYS A 377 18.55 -32.23 -29.32
CA LYS A 377 18.18 -31.67 -30.62
C LYS A 377 16.67 -31.46 -30.76
N ALA A 378 15.86 -32.44 -30.34
CA ALA A 378 14.40 -32.36 -30.39
C ALA A 378 13.85 -31.25 -29.51
N ASP A 379 14.51 -30.98 -28.39
CA ASP A 379 14.15 -29.89 -27.47
C ASP A 379 14.44 -28.52 -28.08
N ARG A 380 15.60 -28.37 -28.71
CA ARG A 380 15.93 -27.12 -29.40
C ARG A 380 15.02 -26.87 -30.60
N GLU A 381 14.68 -27.89 -31.37
CA GLU A 381 13.72 -27.79 -32.48
C GLU A 381 12.32 -27.39 -31.99
N ALA A 382 11.89 -27.93 -30.87
CA ALA A 382 10.62 -27.58 -30.24
C ALA A 382 10.65 -26.13 -29.71
N LEU A 383 11.73 -25.75 -29.03
CA LEU A 383 11.91 -24.37 -28.55
C LEU A 383 11.97 -23.35 -29.69
N LEU A 384 12.66 -23.68 -30.80
CA LEU A 384 12.75 -22.81 -31.96
C LEU A 384 11.39 -22.62 -32.65
N ALA A 385 10.59 -23.68 -32.76
CA ALA A 385 9.24 -23.60 -33.28
C ALA A 385 8.39 -22.66 -32.42
N TYR A 386 8.48 -22.77 -31.09
CA TYR A 386 7.79 -21.92 -30.18
C TYR A 386 8.29 -20.44 -30.22
N LEU A 387 9.60 -20.22 -30.31
CA LEU A 387 10.17 -18.87 -30.46
C LEU A 387 9.77 -18.22 -31.80
N ALA A 388 9.60 -18.97 -32.85
CA ALA A 388 9.10 -18.47 -34.11
C ALA A 388 7.64 -18.04 -34.01
N SER A 389 6.81 -18.79 -33.29
CA SER A 389 5.41 -18.45 -33.07
C SER A 389 5.21 -17.19 -32.19
N LEU A 390 6.24 -16.71 -31.48
CA LEU A 390 6.20 -15.44 -30.72
C LEU A 390 6.47 -14.21 -31.61
N GLY A 391 6.64 -14.33 -32.91
CA GLY A 391 7.16 -13.28 -33.80
C GLY A 391 6.21 -12.73 -34.87
N GLU A 392 5.05 -13.29 -35.06
CA GLU A 392 4.12 -12.88 -36.12
C GLU A 392 2.93 -12.11 -35.57
N GLY A 393 3.09 -10.81 -35.38
CA GLY A 393 2.00 -9.91 -35.01
C GLY A 393 2.47 -8.48 -34.75
N GLN A 394 2.21 -7.58 -35.66
CA GLN A 394 2.39 -6.15 -35.45
C GLN A 394 1.45 -5.65 -34.36
N VAL A 395 2.02 -5.01 -33.33
CA VAL A 395 1.24 -4.29 -32.32
C VAL A 395 0.62 -3.07 -32.97
N GLN A 396 -0.67 -3.13 -33.30
CA GLN A 396 -1.48 -1.93 -33.34
C GLN A 396 -1.74 -1.52 -31.90
N GLN A 397 -1.40 -0.28 -31.57
CA GLN A 397 -1.87 0.39 -30.36
C GLN A 397 -3.39 0.53 -30.49
N GLU A 398 -4.12 -0.42 -29.93
CA GLU A 398 -5.51 -0.19 -29.58
C GLU A 398 -5.51 0.59 -28.26
N GLU A 399 -6.15 1.75 -28.32
CA GLU A 399 -6.61 2.49 -27.14
C GLU A 399 -7.29 1.49 -26.20
N ILE A 400 -6.86 1.48 -24.95
CA ILE A 400 -7.51 0.71 -23.90
C ILE A 400 -8.90 1.30 -23.73
N GLU A 401 -9.88 0.75 -24.43
CA GLU A 401 -11.28 0.97 -24.08
C GLU A 401 -11.44 0.57 -22.62
N ALA A 402 -11.97 1.49 -21.85
CA ALA A 402 -12.33 1.26 -20.47
C ALA A 402 -13.19 -0.01 -20.39
N VAL A 403 -12.74 -0.99 -19.61
CA VAL A 403 -13.53 -2.17 -19.29
C VAL A 403 -14.85 -1.65 -18.72
N GLU A 404 -15.94 -1.90 -19.42
CA GLU A 404 -17.27 -1.59 -18.92
C GLU A 404 -17.44 -2.22 -17.52
N PRO A 405 -18.11 -1.53 -16.59
CA PRO A 405 -18.29 -2.06 -15.24
C PRO A 405 -19.05 -3.38 -15.30
N VAL A 406 -18.49 -4.40 -14.70
CA VAL A 406 -18.99 -5.79 -14.67
C VAL A 406 -20.34 -5.92 -13.95
N SER A 407 -20.87 -4.87 -13.36
CA SER A 407 -22.19 -4.82 -12.73
C SER A 407 -22.95 -3.59 -13.17
N GLN A 408 -24.21 -3.74 -13.59
CA GLN A 408 -25.14 -2.64 -13.80
C GLN A 408 -25.65 -2.02 -12.48
N ALA A 409 -25.33 -2.63 -11.33
CA ALA A 409 -25.70 -2.12 -10.02
C ALA A 409 -24.70 -1.05 -9.54
N PRO A 410 -25.19 0.05 -8.92
CA PRO A 410 -24.33 1.06 -8.31
C PRO A 410 -23.37 0.44 -7.29
N PRO A 411 -22.11 0.93 -7.17
CA PRO A 411 -21.14 0.38 -6.21
C PRO A 411 -21.56 0.59 -4.76
N ASN A 412 -21.24 -0.37 -3.91
CA ASN A 412 -21.39 -0.23 -2.46
C ASN A 412 -20.38 0.77 -1.88
N ILE A 413 -20.70 1.35 -0.75
CA ILE A 413 -19.86 2.32 -0.04
C ILE A 413 -19.69 1.88 1.41
N LEU A 414 -18.44 1.58 1.80
CA LEU A 414 -18.06 1.27 3.18
C LEU A 414 -17.14 2.37 3.70
N PHE A 415 -17.65 3.23 4.56
CA PHE A 415 -16.91 4.31 5.16
C PHE A 415 -16.55 3.99 6.62
N LEU A 416 -15.26 3.95 6.93
CA LEU A 416 -14.67 3.58 8.21
C LEU A 416 -14.05 4.82 8.85
N LEU A 417 -14.67 5.34 9.90
CA LEU A 417 -14.24 6.55 10.60
C LEU A 417 -13.73 6.20 12.00
N SER A 418 -12.42 6.33 12.24
CA SER A 418 -11.84 6.23 13.59
C SER A 418 -11.99 7.54 14.36
N ASP A 419 -11.88 7.48 15.68
CA ASP A 419 -11.99 8.63 16.60
C ASP A 419 -10.64 8.94 17.24
N ASP A 420 -10.19 10.18 17.20
CA ASP A 420 -8.95 10.65 17.83
C ASP A 420 -7.66 9.98 17.33
N GLN A 421 -7.60 9.51 16.09
CA GLN A 421 -6.40 8.92 15.53
C GLN A 421 -5.53 9.96 14.81
N GLY A 422 -4.28 10.08 15.25
CA GLY A 422 -3.33 10.95 14.56
C GLY A 422 -2.95 10.45 13.17
N TRP A 423 -2.50 11.36 12.34
CA TRP A 423 -2.01 11.09 11.00
C TRP A 423 -0.90 10.02 10.96
N ASP A 424 0.00 10.04 11.95
CA ASP A 424 1.05 9.06 12.20
C ASP A 424 0.58 7.89 13.10
N GLY A 425 -0.71 7.65 13.21
CA GLY A 425 -1.29 6.65 14.12
C GLY A 425 -1.41 5.24 13.55
N LEU A 426 -0.86 4.97 12.38
CA LEU A 426 -0.87 3.70 11.67
C LEU A 426 0.54 3.15 11.45
N ALA A 427 0.66 1.84 11.17
CA ALA A 427 1.89 1.26 10.63
C ALA A 427 2.15 1.68 9.17
N VAL A 428 1.10 2.12 8.45
CA VAL A 428 1.20 2.64 7.08
C VAL A 428 1.95 3.98 7.07
N GLU A 429 3.03 4.08 6.30
CA GLU A 429 3.65 5.37 6.00
C GLU A 429 2.71 6.22 5.16
N MET A 430 2.22 7.33 5.68
CA MET A 430 1.34 8.24 4.95
C MET A 430 2.08 9.00 3.85
N ILE A 431 3.38 9.22 4.02
CA ILE A 431 4.30 9.65 2.96
C ILE A 431 5.25 8.49 2.70
N PRO A 432 5.25 7.89 1.51
CA PRO A 432 6.16 6.80 1.19
C PRO A 432 7.62 7.16 1.39
N GLY A 433 8.34 6.37 2.20
CA GLY A 433 9.75 6.60 2.52
C GLY A 433 9.99 7.65 3.61
N GLU A 434 8.95 8.13 4.29
CA GLU A 434 9.06 8.99 5.48
C GLU A 434 8.59 8.22 6.73
N PRO A 435 9.50 7.55 7.46
CA PRO A 435 9.14 6.73 8.62
C PRO A 435 8.43 7.50 9.74
N MET A 436 8.68 8.82 9.83
CA MET A 436 8.00 9.66 10.81
C MET A 436 6.50 9.87 10.50
N SER A 437 6.07 9.48 9.30
CA SER A 437 4.66 9.50 8.87
C SER A 437 3.88 8.25 9.29
N SER A 438 4.49 7.35 10.04
CA SER A 438 3.91 6.11 10.58
C SER A 438 4.26 5.91 12.05
N ASN A 439 3.78 4.84 12.65
CA ASN A 439 4.09 4.47 14.02
C ASN A 439 4.52 3.01 14.11
N SER A 440 5.81 2.77 14.31
CA SER A 440 6.39 1.43 14.45
C SER A 440 5.91 0.66 15.70
N ASP A 441 5.36 1.35 16.70
CA ASP A 441 4.79 0.74 17.90
C ASP A 441 3.36 0.21 17.68
N VAL A 442 2.72 0.55 16.56
CA VAL A 442 1.39 0.09 16.17
C VAL A 442 1.50 -1.04 15.16
N ARG A 443 0.65 -2.05 15.29
CA ARG A 443 0.46 -3.10 14.28
C ARG A 443 -0.92 -2.96 13.66
N THR A 444 -0.96 -2.61 12.37
CA THR A 444 -2.21 -2.43 11.61
C THR A 444 -2.15 -3.13 10.25
N PRO A 445 -1.96 -4.48 10.23
CA PRO A 445 -1.74 -5.22 8.98
C PRO A 445 -2.94 -5.17 8.02
N ASN A 446 -4.16 -4.99 8.53
CA ASN A 446 -5.34 -4.89 7.68
C ASN A 446 -5.49 -3.51 7.05
N LEU A 447 -5.08 -2.44 7.73
CA LEU A 447 -4.97 -1.12 7.15
C LEU A 447 -3.79 -1.03 6.17
N GLU A 448 -2.68 -1.73 6.42
CA GLU A 448 -1.61 -1.91 5.44
C GLU A 448 -2.13 -2.66 4.20
N ARG A 449 -2.96 -3.71 4.39
CA ARG A 449 -3.66 -4.42 3.30
C ARG A 449 -4.57 -3.47 2.51
N LEU A 450 -5.36 -2.63 3.19
CA LEU A 450 -6.21 -1.63 2.55
C LEU A 450 -5.39 -0.64 1.71
N ALA A 451 -4.29 -0.11 2.27
CA ALA A 451 -3.37 0.78 1.57
C ALA A 451 -2.69 0.09 0.36
N ALA A 452 -2.30 -1.18 0.51
CA ALA A 452 -1.71 -1.97 -0.58
C ALA A 452 -2.71 -2.29 -1.71
N GLN A 453 -3.99 -2.39 -1.39
CA GLN A 453 -5.06 -2.65 -2.36
C GLN A 453 -5.63 -1.39 -3.00
N GLY A 454 -5.22 -0.21 -2.56
CA GLY A 454 -5.79 1.05 -2.98
C GLY A 454 -4.80 2.20 -2.99
N MET A 455 -5.28 3.37 -2.64
CA MET A 455 -4.57 4.64 -2.63
C MET A 455 -4.49 5.21 -1.22
N ARG A 456 -3.34 5.79 -0.85
CA ARG A 456 -3.17 6.60 0.37
C ARG A 456 -3.00 8.07 0.02
N PHE A 457 -3.51 8.93 0.88
CA PHE A 457 -3.36 10.38 0.74
C PHE A 457 -2.49 10.92 1.86
N SER A 458 -1.38 11.56 1.52
CA SER A 458 -0.50 12.20 2.51
C SER A 458 -1.05 13.52 3.05
N ALA A 459 -1.90 14.20 2.29
CA ALA A 459 -2.47 15.51 2.63
C ALA A 459 -3.99 15.48 2.76
N ALA A 460 -4.51 14.56 3.58
CA ALA A 460 -5.93 14.46 3.90
C ALA A 460 -6.25 15.14 5.23
N TYR A 461 -7.36 15.86 5.28
CA TYR A 461 -7.76 16.67 6.43
C TYR A 461 -9.14 16.31 6.95
N ALA A 462 -9.26 16.14 8.26
CA ALA A 462 -10.55 16.18 8.92
C ALA A 462 -11.13 17.60 8.83
N PRO A 463 -12.43 17.77 8.57
CA PRO A 463 -13.06 19.10 8.50
C PRO A 463 -12.86 20.01 9.70
N ALA A 464 -12.68 19.43 10.88
CA ALA A 464 -12.40 20.13 12.11
C ALA A 464 -11.35 19.40 12.96
N SER A 465 -10.79 20.11 13.93
CA SER A 465 -9.87 19.53 14.92
C SER A 465 -10.58 18.83 16.10
N VAL A 466 -11.91 18.62 16.01
CA VAL A 466 -12.76 17.97 17.04
C VAL A 466 -13.94 17.24 16.42
N CYS A 467 -14.44 16.19 17.11
CA CYS A 467 -15.36 15.18 16.62
C CYS A 467 -16.68 15.71 15.99
N ALA A 468 -17.58 16.33 16.76
CA ALA A 468 -18.93 16.66 16.28
C ALA A 468 -18.95 17.59 15.05
N PRO A 469 -18.15 18.66 14.95
CA PRO A 469 -18.09 19.48 13.73
C PRO A 469 -17.61 18.69 12.50
N THR A 470 -16.61 17.80 12.66
CA THR A 470 -16.18 16.90 11.58
C THR A 470 -17.32 16.01 11.11
N ARG A 471 -18.02 15.35 12.05
CA ARG A 471 -19.11 14.43 11.76
C ARG A 471 -20.28 15.13 11.06
N ALA A 472 -20.62 16.36 11.48
CA ALA A 472 -21.61 17.20 10.81
C ALA A 472 -21.18 17.49 9.36
N SER A 473 -19.92 17.88 9.16
CA SER A 473 -19.38 18.16 7.82
C SER A 473 -19.37 16.92 6.90
N LEU A 474 -19.08 15.74 7.47
CA LEU A 474 -19.07 14.48 6.69
C LEU A 474 -20.46 14.12 6.15
N VAL A 475 -21.52 14.36 6.92
CA VAL A 475 -22.90 14.01 6.51
C VAL A 475 -23.59 15.10 5.69
N THR A 476 -23.08 16.36 5.68
CA THR A 476 -23.70 17.49 5.00
C THR A 476 -22.88 18.06 3.83
N GLY A 477 -21.60 17.71 3.72
CA GLY A 477 -20.70 18.27 2.70
C GLY A 477 -20.31 19.73 2.88
N LYS A 478 -20.61 20.33 4.06
CA LYS A 478 -20.37 21.73 4.40
C LYS A 478 -19.24 21.88 5.43
N THR A 479 -18.49 22.98 5.39
CA THR A 479 -17.44 23.25 6.37
C THR A 479 -18.03 23.58 7.74
N PRO A 480 -17.31 23.35 8.86
CA PRO A 480 -17.75 23.78 10.20
C PRO A 480 -17.99 25.27 10.33
N ALA A 481 -17.25 26.09 9.57
CA ALA A 481 -17.44 27.55 9.53
C ALA A 481 -18.79 27.91 8.91
N HIS A 482 -19.20 27.20 7.86
CA HIS A 482 -20.46 27.38 7.18
C HIS A 482 -21.66 26.93 8.05
N LEU A 483 -21.54 25.74 8.65
CA LEU A 483 -22.55 25.19 9.57
C LEU A 483 -22.68 26.01 10.88
N GLY A 484 -21.74 26.90 11.18
CA GLY A 484 -21.65 27.56 12.48
C GLY A 484 -21.37 26.58 13.62
N TRP A 485 -21.02 25.33 13.31
CA TRP A 485 -20.77 24.26 14.28
C TRP A 485 -19.29 23.97 14.39
N THR A 486 -18.65 24.61 15.38
CA THR A 486 -17.18 24.59 15.50
C THR A 486 -16.68 23.94 16.79
N LYS A 487 -17.56 23.32 17.61
CA LYS A 487 -17.19 22.65 18.86
C LYS A 487 -18.06 21.44 19.18
N ALA A 488 -17.46 20.43 19.78
CA ALA A 488 -18.12 19.18 20.17
C ALA A 488 -18.91 19.24 21.50
N ALA A 489 -18.67 20.27 22.33
CA ALA A 489 -19.32 20.42 23.63
C ALA A 489 -20.10 21.72 23.69
N LYS A 490 -20.93 21.86 24.75
CA LYS A 490 -21.59 23.16 25.06
C LYS A 490 -20.57 24.28 24.98
N SER A 491 -20.89 25.35 24.26
CA SER A 491 -20.10 26.58 24.26
C SER A 491 -19.89 27.03 25.69
N LEU A 492 -18.63 27.28 26.06
CA LEU A 492 -18.32 27.80 27.35
C LEU A 492 -18.85 29.25 27.41
N THR A 493 -19.69 29.56 28.37
CA THR A 493 -19.85 30.97 28.84
C THR A 493 -18.45 31.47 29.19
N ALA A 494 -18.20 32.78 29.07
CA ALA A 494 -16.90 33.38 29.31
C ALA A 494 -16.14 32.64 30.41
N ALA A 495 -15.04 31.95 30.03
CA ALA A 495 -14.21 31.33 31.04
C ALA A 495 -13.44 32.46 31.72
N ASP A 496 -13.55 32.57 33.01
CA ASP A 496 -12.81 33.54 33.80
C ASP A 496 -11.33 33.56 33.41
N GLY A 497 -10.80 34.74 33.10
CA GLY A 497 -9.40 34.91 32.71
C GLY A 497 -9.05 34.60 31.25
N ARG A 498 -10.03 34.41 30.35
CA ARG A 498 -9.79 34.27 28.90
C ARG A 498 -10.02 35.58 28.18
N ARG A 499 -9.13 35.90 27.21
CA ARG A 499 -9.19 37.14 26.44
C ARG A 499 -10.41 37.24 25.53
N MET A 500 -10.83 36.05 24.98
CA MET A 500 -11.95 35.97 24.06
C MET A 500 -13.11 35.20 24.66
N ILE A 501 -14.34 35.61 24.30
CA ILE A 501 -15.56 34.82 24.51
C ILE A 501 -15.85 34.04 23.22
N PRO A 502 -15.77 32.70 23.26
CA PRO A 502 -16.11 31.87 22.10
C PRO A 502 -17.57 32.03 21.70
N PRO A 503 -17.92 31.84 20.41
CA PRO A 503 -19.28 31.82 19.93
C PRO A 503 -20.09 30.63 20.49
N ILE A 504 -21.41 30.81 20.53
CA ILE A 504 -22.34 29.73 20.82
C ILE A 504 -22.55 28.93 19.53
N THR A 505 -22.37 27.65 19.59
CA THR A 505 -22.53 26.73 18.46
C THR A 505 -23.80 25.89 18.61
N PRO A 506 -24.36 25.36 17.51
CA PRO A 506 -25.44 24.38 17.55
C PRO A 506 -25.09 23.17 18.44
N LYS A 507 -26.12 22.52 18.96
CA LYS A 507 -25.96 21.29 19.76
C LYS A 507 -26.43 20.05 19.03
N ASN A 508 -27.28 20.26 18.04
CA ASN A 508 -27.91 19.22 17.27
C ASN A 508 -27.78 19.55 15.79
N LEU A 509 -27.65 18.53 14.95
CA LEU A 509 -27.85 18.68 13.52
C LEU A 509 -29.30 19.08 13.28
N ALA A 510 -29.51 20.13 12.50
CA ALA A 510 -30.86 20.59 12.16
C ALA A 510 -31.53 19.54 11.27
N VAL A 511 -32.81 19.28 11.49
CA VAL A 511 -33.56 18.23 10.77
C VAL A 511 -33.78 18.60 9.28
N ASP A 512 -33.68 19.89 8.97
CA ASP A 512 -33.78 20.41 7.59
C ASP A 512 -32.44 20.45 6.86
N GLU A 513 -31.34 20.12 7.51
CA GLU A 513 -30.07 19.89 6.80
C GLU A 513 -30.12 18.60 5.99
N VAL A 514 -29.92 18.73 4.67
CA VAL A 514 -29.90 17.60 3.76
C VAL A 514 -28.63 16.79 3.99
N THR A 515 -28.81 15.50 4.27
CA THR A 515 -27.69 14.58 4.51
C THR A 515 -27.43 13.67 3.32
N ILE A 516 -26.22 13.14 3.26
CA ILE A 516 -25.83 12.16 2.23
C ILE A 516 -26.71 10.89 2.26
N ALA A 517 -27.14 10.45 3.44
CA ALA A 517 -27.95 9.26 3.57
C ALA A 517 -29.35 9.45 2.96
N GLU A 518 -29.95 10.64 3.15
CA GLU A 518 -31.25 10.97 2.51
C GLU A 518 -31.16 10.96 0.99
N LEU A 519 -30.08 11.49 0.41
CA LEU A 519 -29.89 11.49 -1.03
C LEU A 519 -29.61 10.07 -1.57
N LEU A 520 -28.80 9.29 -0.88
CA LEU A 520 -28.50 7.90 -1.28
C LEU A 520 -29.73 6.98 -1.19
N GLN A 521 -30.65 7.20 -0.26
CA GLN A 521 -31.93 6.48 -0.22
C GLN A 521 -32.74 6.68 -1.51
N THR A 522 -32.67 7.86 -2.14
CA THR A 522 -33.36 8.11 -3.42
C THR A 522 -32.75 7.30 -4.59
N LYS A 523 -31.56 6.72 -4.39
CA LYS A 523 -30.86 5.82 -5.31
C LYS A 523 -30.93 4.37 -4.85
N ASP A 524 -31.89 4.05 -3.99
CA ASP A 524 -32.17 2.71 -3.45
C ASP A 524 -31.03 2.09 -2.63
N TYR A 525 -30.16 2.90 -2.04
CA TYR A 525 -29.15 2.41 -1.12
C TYR A 525 -29.75 1.98 0.21
N LEU A 526 -29.31 0.86 0.74
CA LEU A 526 -29.44 0.52 2.17
C LEU A 526 -28.49 1.41 2.97
N THR A 527 -29.03 2.33 3.73
CA THR A 527 -28.23 3.32 4.48
C THR A 527 -28.08 2.91 5.93
N ALA A 528 -26.84 2.82 6.42
CA ALA A 528 -26.58 2.43 7.81
C ALA A 528 -25.54 3.33 8.49
N HIS A 529 -25.77 3.66 9.77
CA HIS A 529 -24.83 4.33 10.64
C HIS A 529 -24.64 3.53 11.93
N PHE A 530 -23.46 2.99 12.13
CA PHE A 530 -23.11 2.25 13.34
C PHE A 530 -22.05 3.00 14.16
N GLY A 531 -22.21 2.96 15.48
CA GLY A 531 -21.33 3.57 16.45
C GLY A 531 -21.65 5.05 16.74
N LYS A 532 -20.64 5.88 16.87
CA LYS A 532 -20.72 7.25 17.42
C LYS A 532 -21.35 8.24 16.46
N TRP A 533 -22.60 8.61 16.70
CA TRP A 533 -23.30 9.70 15.99
C TRP A 533 -22.79 11.09 16.40
N HIS A 534 -22.94 11.45 17.64
CA HIS A 534 -22.45 12.69 18.29
C HIS A 534 -22.97 14.00 17.65
N LEU A 535 -24.14 13.94 16.98
CA LEU A 535 -24.78 15.08 16.34
C LEU A 535 -26.15 15.44 16.94
N GLY A 536 -26.65 14.64 17.91
CA GLY A 536 -27.98 14.88 18.50
C GLY A 536 -29.09 14.80 17.43
N GLY A 537 -30.07 15.70 17.51
CA GLY A 537 -31.12 15.83 16.49
C GLY A 537 -32.11 14.66 16.45
N GLY A 538 -32.05 13.75 17.44
CA GLY A 538 -32.86 12.54 17.49
C GLY A 538 -32.22 11.34 16.77
N GLY A 539 -30.92 11.44 16.47
CA GLY A 539 -30.09 10.36 15.94
C GLY A 539 -30.15 10.17 14.43
N PRO A 540 -29.36 9.23 13.90
CA PRO A 540 -29.17 9.01 12.46
C PRO A 540 -30.48 8.69 11.71
N GLY A 541 -31.43 8.02 12.34
CA GLY A 541 -32.73 7.66 11.71
C GLY A 541 -33.58 8.86 11.29
N ARG A 542 -33.36 10.04 11.88
CA ARG A 542 -34.02 11.28 11.44
C ARG A 542 -33.28 12.00 10.34
N HIS A 543 -32.15 11.47 9.92
CA HIS A 543 -31.24 12.01 8.95
C HIS A 543 -30.90 10.97 7.85
N GLY A 544 -31.90 10.13 7.50
CA GLY A 544 -31.83 9.26 6.33
C GLY A 544 -31.08 7.92 6.52
N PHE A 545 -30.72 7.51 7.74
CA PHE A 545 -30.14 6.18 7.97
C PHE A 545 -31.21 5.18 8.38
N GLU A 546 -31.45 4.15 7.53
CA GLU A 546 -32.48 3.12 7.77
C GLU A 546 -32.11 2.21 8.96
N THR A 547 -30.82 1.87 9.07
CA THR A 547 -30.28 1.03 10.13
C THR A 547 -29.28 1.84 10.97
N HIS A 548 -29.41 1.81 12.31
CA HIS A 548 -28.53 2.65 13.13
C HIS A 548 -28.50 2.26 14.60
N ASP A 549 -27.46 2.69 15.32
CA ASP A 549 -27.29 2.48 16.76
C ASP A 549 -27.95 3.56 17.64
N GLY A 550 -28.64 4.53 17.04
CA GLY A 550 -29.33 5.60 17.76
C GLY A 550 -28.48 6.86 17.94
N ASP A 551 -28.97 7.76 18.82
CA ASP A 551 -28.31 9.04 19.11
C ASP A 551 -27.15 8.85 20.11
N THR A 552 -26.11 8.19 19.67
CA THR A 552 -24.94 7.81 20.45
C THR A 552 -23.91 8.95 20.53
N GLY A 553 -23.14 9.01 21.61
CA GLY A 553 -22.06 9.99 21.81
C GLY A 553 -20.80 9.38 22.44
N ASN A 554 -20.05 10.20 23.18
CA ASN A 554 -18.74 9.80 23.74
C ASN A 554 -18.82 8.68 24.79
N ARG A 555 -19.95 8.50 25.47
CA ARG A 555 -20.07 7.59 26.60
C ARG A 555 -20.76 6.27 26.28
N ASP A 556 -21.37 6.20 25.11
CA ASP A 556 -22.24 5.08 24.78
C ASP A 556 -21.49 3.79 24.42
N ALA A 557 -20.17 3.83 24.39
CA ALA A 557 -19.32 2.64 24.24
C ALA A 557 -18.46 2.33 25.48
N GLU A 558 -18.53 3.13 26.56
CA GLU A 558 -17.70 2.93 27.76
C GLU A 558 -17.96 1.58 28.43
N GLN A 559 -19.19 1.05 28.34
CA GLN A 559 -19.60 -0.22 28.92
C GLN A 559 -19.06 -1.43 28.14
N PHE A 560 -18.68 -1.26 26.86
CA PHE A 560 -18.14 -2.35 26.05
C PHE A 560 -16.65 -2.52 26.35
N VAL A 561 -16.32 -3.68 26.88
CA VAL A 561 -14.97 -4.10 27.24
C VAL A 561 -14.69 -5.45 26.60
N ASP A 562 -13.56 -6.05 26.90
CA ASP A 562 -13.21 -7.42 26.47
C ASP A 562 -14.42 -8.39 26.69
N PRO A 563 -14.89 -9.14 25.67
CA PRO A 563 -14.31 -9.42 24.36
C PRO A 563 -14.75 -8.49 23.20
N ASN A 564 -15.48 -7.43 23.45
CA ASN A 564 -15.94 -6.49 22.42
C ASN A 564 -15.57 -5.04 22.80
N PRO A 565 -14.30 -4.67 22.71
CA PRO A 565 -13.81 -3.39 23.19
C PRO A 565 -14.43 -2.22 22.44
N VAL A 566 -15.02 -1.26 23.17
CA VAL A 566 -15.73 -0.08 22.66
C VAL A 566 -16.64 -0.37 21.47
N ASP A 567 -17.27 -1.54 21.50
CA ASP A 567 -18.19 -2.08 20.48
C ASP A 567 -17.61 -2.27 19.07
N ILE A 568 -16.28 -2.38 18.94
CA ILE A 568 -15.63 -2.57 17.62
C ILE A 568 -16.21 -3.77 16.89
N PHE A 569 -16.24 -4.93 17.55
CA PHE A 569 -16.66 -6.17 16.90
C PHE A 569 -18.19 -6.24 16.71
N GLY A 570 -18.97 -5.65 17.61
CA GLY A 570 -20.42 -5.54 17.44
C GLY A 570 -20.81 -4.69 16.23
N MET A 571 -20.13 -3.55 16.01
CA MET A 571 -20.33 -2.74 14.80
C MET A 571 -19.92 -3.50 13.53
N VAL A 572 -18.84 -4.28 13.59
CA VAL A 572 -18.40 -5.14 12.48
C VAL A 572 -19.46 -6.18 12.14
N ASP A 573 -20.01 -6.87 13.14
CA ASP A 573 -21.01 -7.91 12.94
C ASP A 573 -22.29 -7.33 12.30
N ARG A 574 -22.82 -6.21 12.80
CA ARG A 574 -23.97 -5.51 12.22
C ARG A 574 -23.72 -5.04 10.78
N THR A 575 -22.48 -4.69 10.46
CA THR A 575 -22.11 -4.31 9.09
C THR A 575 -22.06 -5.50 8.15
N ILE A 576 -21.59 -6.66 8.63
CA ILE A 576 -21.61 -7.90 7.85
C ILE A 576 -23.07 -8.35 7.62
N GLU A 577 -23.95 -8.19 8.59
CA GLU A 577 -25.40 -8.43 8.41
C GLU A 577 -25.98 -7.49 7.34
N LEU A 578 -25.61 -6.22 7.34
CA LEU A 578 -26.01 -5.27 6.28
C LEU A 578 -25.51 -5.70 4.89
N MET A 579 -24.25 -6.17 4.79
CA MET A 579 -23.69 -6.68 3.53
C MET A 579 -24.49 -7.90 3.03
N GLN A 580 -24.87 -8.83 3.91
CA GLN A 580 -25.71 -9.96 3.54
C GLN A 580 -27.10 -9.50 3.10
N ARG A 581 -27.71 -8.59 3.84
CA ARG A 581 -29.00 -7.98 3.48
C ARG A 581 -28.95 -7.30 2.11
N SER A 582 -27.85 -6.64 1.78
CA SER A 582 -27.63 -6.00 0.47
C SER A 582 -27.69 -7.01 -0.69
N ILE A 583 -27.13 -8.20 -0.47
CA ILE A 583 -27.20 -9.31 -1.44
C ILE A 583 -28.63 -9.85 -1.52
N ASP A 584 -29.27 -10.10 -0.39
CA ASP A 584 -30.60 -10.72 -0.33
C ASP A 584 -31.67 -9.81 -0.96
N GLU A 585 -31.53 -8.48 -0.86
CA GLU A 585 -32.45 -7.49 -1.38
C GLU A 585 -32.02 -6.96 -2.77
N ASP A 586 -30.87 -7.38 -3.30
CA ASP A 586 -30.25 -6.86 -4.56
C ASP A 586 -30.19 -5.32 -4.58
N ARG A 587 -29.76 -4.72 -3.47
CA ARG A 587 -29.64 -3.28 -3.26
C ARG A 587 -28.23 -2.89 -2.83
N PRO A 588 -27.65 -1.80 -3.35
CA PRO A 588 -26.35 -1.33 -2.86
C PRO A 588 -26.45 -0.82 -1.43
N PHE A 589 -25.35 -0.83 -0.69
CA PHE A 589 -25.32 -0.28 0.65
C PHE A 589 -24.38 0.92 0.80
N TYR A 590 -24.74 1.83 1.69
CA TYR A 590 -23.88 2.85 2.30
C TYR A 590 -23.78 2.59 3.78
N ALA A 591 -22.64 2.10 4.23
CA ALA A 591 -22.34 1.86 5.64
C ALA A 591 -21.35 2.90 6.16
N HIS A 592 -21.79 3.74 7.12
CA HIS A 592 -20.96 4.70 7.84
C HIS A 592 -20.64 4.13 9.23
N LEU A 593 -19.49 3.45 9.35
CA LEU A 593 -19.00 2.93 10.63
C LEU A 593 -18.19 4.00 11.34
N SER A 594 -18.76 4.52 12.38
CA SER A 594 -18.23 5.59 13.21
C SER A 594 -17.68 5.01 14.51
N PHE A 595 -16.48 4.41 14.46
CA PHE A 595 -15.88 3.76 15.61
C PHE A 595 -15.67 4.72 16.79
N HIS A 596 -15.88 4.23 18.02
CA HIS A 596 -15.50 4.92 19.23
C HIS A 596 -13.99 4.86 19.52
N ALA A 597 -13.30 3.88 18.92
CA ALA A 597 -11.87 3.74 18.98
C ALA A 597 -11.19 4.83 18.11
N LEU A 598 -10.21 5.54 18.60
CA LEU A 598 -9.33 5.43 19.76
C LEU A 598 -9.65 6.48 20.87
N HIS A 599 -10.88 6.93 20.96
CA HIS A 599 -11.29 7.87 22.01
C HIS A 599 -11.22 7.20 23.39
N TYR A 600 -11.00 8.02 24.43
CA TYR A 600 -11.04 7.55 25.82
C TYR A 600 -12.46 7.03 26.18
N PRO A 601 -12.59 5.93 26.95
CA PRO A 601 -11.52 5.13 27.56
C PRO A 601 -10.86 4.18 26.55
N GLU A 602 -9.56 3.93 26.74
CA GLU A 602 -8.79 3.00 25.93
C GLU A 602 -9.06 1.53 26.37
N ASN A 603 -10.31 1.10 26.26
CA ASN A 603 -10.73 -0.28 26.54
C ASN A 603 -10.28 -1.18 25.37
N ALA A 604 -9.22 -1.92 25.54
CA ALA A 604 -8.72 -2.88 24.58
C ALA A 604 -8.92 -4.31 25.08
N MET A 605 -8.82 -5.29 24.18
CA MET A 605 -8.76 -6.70 24.54
C MET A 605 -7.61 -6.95 25.49
N LYS A 606 -7.81 -7.78 26.51
CA LYS A 606 -6.77 -8.13 27.49
C LYS A 606 -5.60 -8.84 26.82
N GLU A 607 -5.86 -9.73 25.89
CA GLU A 607 -4.83 -10.46 25.15
C GLU A 607 -4.02 -9.53 24.28
N THR A 608 -4.68 -8.64 23.51
CA THR A 608 -4.02 -7.64 22.67
C THR A 608 -3.15 -6.70 23.50
N ARG A 609 -3.65 -6.27 24.66
CA ARG A 609 -2.89 -5.43 25.57
C ARG A 609 -1.63 -6.11 26.09
N ALA A 610 -1.75 -7.39 26.50
CA ALA A 610 -0.61 -8.17 26.97
C ALA A 610 0.44 -8.42 25.86
N GLU A 611 -0.02 -8.67 24.63
CA GLU A 611 0.86 -8.81 23.46
C GLU A 611 1.61 -7.50 23.19
N VAL A 612 0.90 -6.38 23.15
CA VAL A 612 1.49 -5.05 22.92
C VAL A 612 2.52 -4.73 23.99
N GLU A 613 2.20 -4.93 25.28
CA GLU A 613 3.14 -4.69 26.39
C GLU A 613 4.41 -5.54 26.26
N LYS A 614 4.26 -6.81 25.89
CA LYS A 614 5.42 -7.70 25.63
C LYS A 614 6.30 -7.21 24.49
N ARG A 615 5.69 -6.61 23.45
CA ARG A 615 6.37 -6.16 22.23
C ARG A 615 7.08 -4.82 22.41
N VAL A 616 6.38 -3.82 22.96
CA VAL A 616 6.90 -2.44 23.07
C VAL A 616 7.57 -2.14 24.40
N GLY A 617 7.52 -3.09 25.35
CA GLY A 617 8.03 -2.92 26.70
C GLY A 617 7.13 -2.01 27.55
N GLN A 618 7.66 -1.60 28.71
CA GLN A 618 6.92 -0.81 29.69
C GLN A 618 6.56 0.57 29.15
N ARG A 619 5.27 0.88 29.11
CA ARG A 619 4.68 2.18 28.78
C ARG A 619 3.66 2.56 29.85
N ASN A 620 3.18 3.80 29.86
CA ASN A 620 2.05 4.14 30.72
C ASN A 620 0.75 3.47 30.24
N GLU A 621 -0.17 3.22 31.18
CA GLU A 621 -1.42 2.51 30.96
C GLU A 621 -2.24 3.04 29.78
N LYS A 622 -2.29 4.36 29.64
CA LYS A 622 -3.03 5.03 28.57
C LYS A 622 -2.40 4.79 27.19
N GLU A 623 -1.08 4.78 27.13
CA GLU A 623 -0.35 4.54 25.86
C GLU A 623 -0.48 3.09 25.43
N LEU A 624 -0.30 2.14 26.37
CA LEU A 624 -0.52 0.70 26.10
C LEU A 624 -1.95 0.44 25.63
N GLY A 625 -2.93 1.00 26.35
CA GLY A 625 -4.34 0.85 25.96
C GLY A 625 -4.63 1.38 24.57
N ARG A 626 -4.05 2.51 24.17
CA ARG A 626 -4.23 3.10 22.84
C ARG A 626 -3.59 2.24 21.75
N LEU A 627 -2.38 1.75 21.95
CA LEU A 627 -1.71 0.86 20.99
C LEU A 627 -2.47 -0.45 20.80
N ALA A 628 -2.97 -1.03 21.90
CA ALA A 628 -3.77 -2.24 21.86
C ALA A 628 -5.14 -2.00 21.18
N LEU A 629 -5.80 -0.91 21.50
CA LEU A 629 -7.09 -0.57 20.90
C LEU A 629 -6.97 -0.28 19.39
N ALA A 630 -5.84 0.26 18.94
CA ALA A 630 -5.56 0.43 17.51
C ALA A 630 -5.41 -0.93 16.80
N GLN A 631 -4.81 -1.92 17.45
CA GLN A 631 -4.68 -3.27 16.93
C GLN A 631 -6.03 -4.01 16.92
N ASP A 632 -6.86 -3.81 17.95
CA ASP A 632 -8.23 -4.37 17.98
C ASP A 632 -9.11 -3.77 16.86
N LEU A 633 -9.01 -2.45 16.64
CA LEU A 633 -9.69 -1.77 15.54
C LEU A 633 -9.24 -2.33 14.18
N ASP A 634 -7.95 -2.50 13.97
CA ASP A 634 -7.41 -3.10 12.75
C ASP A 634 -7.91 -4.54 12.55
N THR A 635 -8.03 -5.32 13.62
CA THR A 635 -8.63 -6.66 13.57
C THR A 635 -10.09 -6.61 13.13
N GLY A 636 -10.87 -5.68 13.64
CA GLY A 636 -12.25 -5.45 13.21
C GLY A 636 -12.35 -5.08 11.73
N ILE A 637 -11.47 -4.20 11.26
CA ILE A 637 -11.39 -3.82 9.85
C ILE A 637 -11.00 -5.02 8.98
N GLY A 638 -10.08 -5.86 9.45
CA GLY A 638 -9.73 -7.12 8.78
C GLY A 638 -10.94 -8.02 8.53
N ARG A 639 -11.80 -8.21 9.54
CA ARG A 639 -13.04 -8.98 9.42
C ARG A 639 -14.00 -8.40 8.37
N LEU A 640 -14.11 -7.07 8.27
CA LEU A 640 -14.93 -6.41 7.24
C LEU A 640 -14.36 -6.64 5.84
N LEU A 641 -13.03 -6.50 5.68
CA LEU A 641 -12.37 -6.75 4.40
C LEU A 641 -12.51 -8.22 3.97
N ASP A 642 -12.43 -9.15 4.91
CA ASP A 642 -12.63 -10.58 4.65
C ASP A 642 -14.09 -10.91 4.32
N ALA A 643 -15.04 -10.24 4.97
CA ALA A 643 -16.46 -10.38 4.66
C ALA A 643 -16.77 -9.87 3.24
N LEU A 644 -16.25 -8.72 2.85
CA LEU A 644 -16.40 -8.23 1.47
C LEU A 644 -15.82 -9.22 0.44
N ASP A 645 -14.70 -9.86 0.77
CA ASP A 645 -14.08 -10.85 -0.11
C ASP A 645 -14.92 -12.14 -0.18
N SER A 646 -15.39 -12.64 0.96
CA SER A 646 -16.16 -13.88 1.03
C SER A 646 -17.57 -13.77 0.44
N LEU A 647 -18.15 -12.58 0.45
CA LEU A 647 -19.45 -12.27 -0.12
C LEU A 647 -19.38 -11.78 -1.59
N ASP A 648 -18.21 -11.81 -2.22
CA ASP A 648 -17.93 -11.30 -3.57
C ASP A 648 -18.33 -9.82 -3.79
N LEU A 649 -18.32 -9.02 -2.72
CA LEU A 649 -18.66 -7.60 -2.78
C LEU A 649 -17.44 -6.71 -3.04
N SER A 650 -16.22 -7.22 -2.90
CA SER A 650 -14.98 -6.44 -2.96
C SER A 650 -14.77 -5.71 -4.28
N ARG A 651 -15.25 -6.27 -5.39
CA ARG A 651 -15.08 -5.68 -6.73
C ARG A 651 -15.99 -4.50 -6.99
N ASN A 652 -17.11 -4.43 -6.27
CA ASN A 652 -18.12 -3.38 -6.42
C ASN A 652 -18.31 -2.58 -5.13
N THR A 653 -17.27 -2.44 -4.30
CA THR A 653 -17.32 -1.68 -3.05
C THR A 653 -16.16 -0.70 -2.94
N TYR A 654 -16.48 0.58 -2.77
CA TYR A 654 -15.51 1.58 -2.31
C TYR A 654 -15.37 1.47 -0.79
N VAL A 655 -14.14 1.29 -0.32
CA VAL A 655 -13.80 1.28 1.11
C VAL A 655 -12.92 2.47 1.41
N VAL A 656 -13.37 3.35 2.29
CA VAL A 656 -12.62 4.53 2.74
C VAL A 656 -12.36 4.43 4.24
N TYR A 657 -11.14 4.68 4.66
CA TYR A 657 -10.73 4.82 6.04
C TYR A 657 -10.17 6.20 6.31
N MET A 658 -10.65 6.88 7.36
CA MET A 658 -10.08 8.12 7.87
C MET A 658 -10.34 8.30 9.36
N SER A 659 -9.73 9.31 9.99
CA SER A 659 -10.04 9.73 11.36
C SER A 659 -10.85 11.02 11.38
N ASP A 660 -11.65 11.21 12.44
CA ASP A 660 -12.49 12.41 12.61
C ASP A 660 -11.72 13.66 13.08
N ASN A 661 -10.56 13.51 13.68
CA ASN A 661 -9.60 14.56 14.01
C ASN A 661 -8.25 13.95 14.39
N GLY A 662 -7.24 14.80 14.55
CA GLY A 662 -5.94 14.36 15.01
C GLY A 662 -5.93 13.88 16.47
N ALA A 663 -4.86 13.20 16.87
CA ALA A 663 -4.73 12.60 18.21
C ALA A 663 -4.77 13.65 19.34
N GLY A 664 -5.33 13.22 20.47
CA GLY A 664 -5.29 14.01 21.69
C GLY A 664 -3.88 14.09 22.28
N GLY A 665 -3.54 15.27 22.84
CA GLY A 665 -2.24 15.54 23.43
C GLY A 665 -1.28 16.27 22.49
N ASN A 666 -0.35 17.02 23.06
CA ASN A 666 0.65 17.77 22.29
C ASN A 666 1.81 16.83 21.95
N ARG A 667 1.65 15.99 20.92
CA ARG A 667 2.68 15.09 20.42
C ARG A 667 3.43 15.74 19.27
N ARG A 668 4.45 16.51 19.57
CA ARG A 668 5.40 16.99 18.57
C ARG A 668 6.33 15.85 18.15
N LYS A 669 5.88 14.95 17.26
CA LYS A 669 6.81 14.05 16.57
C LYS A 669 7.17 14.63 15.20
N TYR A 670 6.22 14.67 14.27
CA TYR A 670 6.40 15.13 12.91
C TYR A 670 5.50 16.35 12.61
N LEU A 671 4.25 16.33 13.06
CA LEU A 671 3.28 17.41 12.87
C LEU A 671 3.08 18.25 14.14
N SER A 672 2.84 19.53 13.98
CA SER A 672 2.57 20.43 15.08
C SER A 672 1.16 20.30 15.63
N GLY A 673 0.96 20.60 16.89
CA GLY A 673 -0.38 20.67 17.51
C GLY A 673 -0.98 19.30 17.81
N GLY A 674 -2.31 19.23 17.81
CA GLY A 674 -3.12 18.05 18.11
C GLY A 674 -4.60 18.43 18.25
N LYS A 675 -5.44 17.48 18.68
CA LYS A 675 -6.90 17.67 18.86
C LYS A 675 -7.26 19.00 19.52
N GLY A 676 -8.14 19.74 18.90
CA GLY A 676 -8.62 21.06 19.37
C GLY A 676 -7.76 22.24 18.91
N GLY A 677 -6.69 22.02 18.13
CA GLY A 677 -5.89 23.05 17.48
C GLY A 677 -5.88 22.88 15.96
N LEU A 678 -5.56 23.96 15.24
CA LEU A 678 -5.49 23.96 13.77
C LEU A 678 -4.08 23.74 13.22
N GLY A 679 -3.09 23.36 14.07
CA GLY A 679 -1.82 22.82 13.59
C GLY A 679 -2.06 21.51 12.82
N GLU A 680 -1.13 21.14 11.96
CA GLU A 680 -1.25 19.93 11.11
C GLU A 680 -1.63 18.68 11.92
N GLY A 681 -1.03 18.48 13.10
CA GLY A 681 -1.35 17.35 13.98
C GLY A 681 -2.78 17.34 14.56
N GLY A 682 -3.53 18.44 14.43
CA GLY A 682 -4.93 18.53 14.86
C GLY A 682 -5.95 18.23 13.78
N ILE A 683 -5.60 18.49 12.53
CA ILE A 683 -6.52 18.40 11.38
C ILE A 683 -6.08 17.44 10.28
N ARG A 684 -4.79 17.17 10.12
CA ARG A 684 -4.30 16.18 9.16
C ARG A 684 -4.49 14.79 9.73
N VAL A 685 -5.08 13.90 8.93
CA VAL A 685 -5.52 12.58 9.38
C VAL A 685 -5.12 11.49 8.38
N PRO A 686 -5.01 10.22 8.79
CA PRO A 686 -4.80 9.14 7.85
C PRO A 686 -6.01 9.04 6.90
N PHE A 687 -5.73 8.75 5.64
CA PHE A 687 -6.76 8.53 4.63
C PHE A 687 -6.31 7.44 3.65
N LEU A 688 -7.09 6.37 3.60
CA LEU A 688 -6.88 5.24 2.72
C LEU A 688 -8.16 4.97 1.94
N VAL A 689 -8.05 4.68 0.66
CA VAL A 689 -9.21 4.34 -0.18
C VAL A 689 -8.89 3.22 -1.15
N ARG A 690 -9.79 2.25 -1.28
CA ARG A 690 -9.80 1.28 -2.37
C ARG A 690 -11.19 1.20 -2.99
N GLY A 691 -11.26 0.78 -4.23
CA GLY A 691 -12.54 0.57 -4.92
C GLY A 691 -12.36 0.35 -6.42
N PRO A 692 -13.47 0.19 -7.15
CA PRO A 692 -13.44 0.04 -8.60
C PRO A 692 -12.64 1.16 -9.27
N GLY A 693 -11.70 0.78 -10.13
CA GLY A 693 -10.88 1.72 -10.91
C GLY A 693 -9.75 2.43 -10.14
N ILE A 694 -9.62 2.24 -8.83
CA ILE A 694 -8.53 2.84 -8.05
C ILE A 694 -7.26 1.98 -8.20
N ALA A 695 -6.15 2.64 -8.57
CA ALA A 695 -4.87 1.97 -8.71
C ALA A 695 -4.35 1.48 -7.34
N ALA A 696 -4.03 0.20 -7.25
CA ALA A 696 -3.44 -0.38 -6.05
C ALA A 696 -2.03 0.18 -5.78
N GLN A 697 -1.63 0.23 -4.49
CA GLN A 697 -0.33 0.72 -4.03
C GLN A 697 -0.02 2.16 -4.49
N SER A 698 -1.05 2.95 -4.78
CA SER A 698 -0.87 4.33 -5.23
C SER A 698 -0.80 5.31 -4.05
N HIS A 699 -0.19 6.45 -4.33
CA HIS A 699 -0.04 7.56 -3.39
C HIS A 699 -0.45 8.85 -4.07
N ASN A 700 -1.15 9.72 -3.35
CA ASN A 700 -1.58 11.01 -3.83
C ASN A 700 -1.27 12.11 -2.79
N GLU A 701 -0.74 13.21 -3.26
CA GLU A 701 -0.35 14.38 -2.44
C GLU A 701 -1.38 15.51 -2.50
N ALA A 702 -2.43 15.33 -3.32
CA ALA A 702 -3.49 16.33 -3.43
C ALA A 702 -4.15 16.56 -2.06
N ARG A 703 -4.42 17.83 -1.78
CA ARG A 703 -5.06 18.23 -0.52
C ARG A 703 -6.55 17.97 -0.59
N ILE A 704 -7.02 17.03 0.25
CA ILE A 704 -8.42 16.62 0.37
C ILE A 704 -8.94 16.89 1.78
N ALA A 705 -10.25 17.05 1.92
CA ALA A 705 -10.91 17.20 3.21
C ALA A 705 -12.14 16.29 3.32
N GLY A 706 -12.51 15.93 4.55
CA GLY A 706 -13.61 14.97 4.78
C GLY A 706 -14.96 15.39 4.17
N PHE A 707 -15.25 16.69 4.07
CA PHE A 707 -16.49 17.17 3.45
C PHE A 707 -16.54 16.94 1.92
N ASP A 708 -15.43 16.62 1.28
CA ASP A 708 -15.36 16.19 -0.13
C ASP A 708 -15.99 14.81 -0.36
N LEU A 709 -16.13 14.01 0.70
CA LEU A 709 -16.74 12.68 0.61
C LEU A 709 -18.23 12.75 0.27
N PHE A 710 -18.94 13.78 0.69
CA PHE A 710 -20.37 13.93 0.37
C PHE A 710 -20.62 13.95 -1.16
N PRO A 711 -20.05 14.87 -1.96
CA PRO A 711 -20.23 14.82 -3.41
C PRO A 711 -19.56 13.60 -4.05
N THR A 712 -18.54 13.01 -3.42
CA THR A 712 -17.90 11.77 -3.91
C THR A 712 -18.85 10.59 -3.85
N TRP A 713 -19.59 10.44 -2.75
CA TRP A 713 -20.60 9.39 -2.61
C TRP A 713 -21.75 9.54 -3.62
N LEU A 714 -22.15 10.78 -3.91
CA LEU A 714 -23.16 11.06 -4.94
C LEU A 714 -22.67 10.66 -6.34
N ASP A 715 -21.42 10.99 -6.69
CA ASP A 715 -20.82 10.58 -7.97
C ASP A 715 -20.71 9.06 -8.10
N ILE A 716 -20.31 8.36 -7.04
CA ILE A 716 -20.24 6.89 -7.01
C ILE A 716 -21.62 6.27 -7.21
N ALA A 717 -22.65 6.87 -6.60
CA ALA A 717 -24.03 6.42 -6.73
C ALA A 717 -24.67 6.80 -8.07
N GLY A 718 -23.99 7.55 -8.92
CA GLY A 718 -24.56 8.10 -10.15
C GLY A 718 -25.79 8.97 -9.86
N TYR A 719 -25.70 9.85 -8.86
CA TYR A 719 -26.79 10.72 -8.45
C TYR A 719 -26.90 11.91 -9.39
N GLU A 720 -28.04 12.06 -10.05
CA GLU A 720 -28.35 13.16 -10.98
C GLU A 720 -29.41 14.15 -10.44
N GLY A 721 -29.84 13.96 -9.21
CA GLY A 721 -30.84 14.79 -8.57
C GLY A 721 -30.31 16.15 -8.12
N ALA A 722 -31.19 16.96 -7.52
CA ALA A 722 -30.79 18.24 -6.96
C ALA A 722 -29.90 18.05 -5.73
N VAL A 723 -28.76 18.72 -5.71
CA VAL A 723 -27.83 18.77 -4.59
C VAL A 723 -27.93 20.14 -3.89
N PRO A 724 -27.62 20.25 -2.59
CA PRO A 724 -27.56 21.55 -1.93
C PRO A 724 -26.62 22.52 -2.67
N GLU A 725 -27.11 23.71 -3.00
CA GLU A 725 -26.32 24.73 -3.73
C GLU A 725 -25.13 25.26 -2.90
N ASP A 726 -25.18 25.06 -1.61
CA ASP A 726 -24.23 25.58 -0.62
C ASP A 726 -23.18 24.53 -0.19
N LEU A 727 -22.99 23.46 -0.96
CA LEU A 727 -21.91 22.49 -0.71
C LEU A 727 -20.53 23.16 -0.79
N ASP A 728 -19.67 22.85 0.17
CA ASP A 728 -18.26 23.31 0.18
C ASP A 728 -17.32 22.25 -0.44
N GLY A 729 -17.73 20.98 -0.42
CA GLY A 729 -16.97 19.85 -0.93
C GLY A 729 -16.95 19.73 -2.44
N GLY A 730 -15.93 19.04 -2.97
CA GLY A 730 -15.81 18.61 -4.36
C GLY A 730 -15.58 17.11 -4.45
N SER A 731 -16.06 16.48 -5.52
CA SER A 731 -15.89 15.02 -5.68
C SER A 731 -14.42 14.61 -5.78
N LEU A 732 -14.06 13.57 -5.03
CA LEU A 732 -12.75 12.93 -5.07
C LEU A 732 -12.69 11.82 -6.14
N LEU A 733 -13.80 11.37 -6.67
CA LEU A 733 -13.85 10.25 -7.60
C LEU A 733 -12.96 10.45 -8.83
N PRO A 734 -12.96 11.60 -9.52
CA PRO A 734 -12.05 11.84 -10.64
C PRO A 734 -10.56 11.76 -10.24
N LEU A 735 -10.24 12.21 -9.02
CA LEU A 735 -8.87 12.14 -8.46
C LEU A 735 -8.48 10.70 -8.15
N TRP A 736 -9.37 9.91 -7.56
CA TRP A 736 -9.15 8.49 -7.27
C TRP A 736 -8.93 7.65 -8.53
N LEU A 737 -9.61 8.02 -9.62
CA LEU A 737 -9.48 7.36 -10.92
C LEU A 737 -8.31 7.90 -11.77
N GLY A 738 -7.48 8.80 -11.23
CA GLY A 738 -6.35 9.39 -11.95
C GLY A 738 -6.73 10.31 -13.12
N LYS A 739 -7.98 10.78 -13.15
CA LYS A 739 -8.50 11.68 -14.22
C LYS A 739 -8.17 13.16 -13.98
N THR A 740 -7.84 13.52 -12.73
CA THR A 740 -7.48 14.89 -12.32
C THR A 740 -6.36 14.83 -11.28
N GLU A 741 -5.63 15.94 -11.14
CA GLU A 741 -4.57 16.10 -10.12
C GLU A 741 -5.04 16.88 -8.88
N SER A 742 -6.24 17.44 -8.92
CA SER A 742 -6.80 18.26 -7.83
C SER A 742 -8.31 18.14 -7.74
N VAL A 743 -8.85 18.50 -6.59
CA VAL A 743 -10.29 18.50 -6.32
C VAL A 743 -10.92 19.82 -6.78
N ARG A 744 -11.99 19.71 -7.54
CA ARG A 744 -12.79 20.89 -7.93
C ARG A 744 -13.83 21.17 -6.86
N ARG A 745 -13.62 22.24 -6.09
CA ARG A 745 -14.57 22.77 -5.09
C ARG A 745 -15.13 24.10 -5.54
N ARG A 746 -16.23 24.51 -4.96
CA ARG A 746 -16.77 25.87 -5.14
C ARG A 746 -15.72 26.93 -4.80
N GLU A 747 -14.95 26.72 -3.76
CA GLU A 747 -13.79 27.50 -3.38
C GLU A 747 -12.56 26.59 -3.36
N SER A 748 -11.50 26.94 -4.05
CA SER A 748 -10.29 26.11 -4.15
C SER A 748 -9.55 26.00 -2.82
N ASP A 749 -9.65 27.05 -1.99
CA ASP A 749 -8.92 27.18 -0.74
C ASP A 749 -9.65 26.44 0.39
N LEU A 750 -8.92 25.68 1.21
CA LEU A 750 -9.48 24.98 2.35
C LEU A 750 -9.50 25.89 3.59
N LEU A 751 -10.70 26.14 4.12
CA LEU A 751 -10.92 26.95 5.32
C LEU A 751 -11.13 26.05 6.54
N PHE A 752 -10.37 26.32 7.61
CA PHE A 752 -10.55 25.72 8.94
C PHE A 752 -10.82 26.81 9.98
N HIS A 753 -11.78 26.55 10.86
CA HIS A 753 -12.21 27.54 11.85
C HIS A 753 -12.48 26.89 13.20
N PHE A 754 -11.70 27.26 14.20
CA PHE A 754 -11.86 26.80 15.57
C PHE A 754 -11.78 27.98 16.56
N PRO A 755 -12.88 28.77 16.74
CA PRO A 755 -12.90 29.99 17.54
C PRO A 755 -13.03 29.70 19.03
N HIS A 756 -12.38 28.65 19.53
CA HIS A 756 -12.55 28.15 20.90
C HIS A 756 -11.21 27.91 21.59
N TYR A 757 -11.27 27.79 22.91
CA TYR A 757 -10.16 27.27 23.71
C TYR A 757 -10.32 25.77 23.93
N GLN A 758 -9.25 25.00 23.72
CA GLN A 758 -9.20 23.57 24.04
C GLN A 758 -7.76 23.14 24.35
N GLY A 759 -7.54 22.58 25.54
CA GLY A 759 -6.17 22.27 25.98
C GLY A 759 -5.31 23.55 26.01
N GLN A 760 -4.25 23.56 25.21
CA GLN A 760 -3.36 24.70 25.02
C GLN A 760 -3.73 25.55 23.80
N ALA A 761 -4.66 25.09 22.97
CA ALA A 761 -5.06 25.81 21.78
C ALA A 761 -5.95 27.03 22.14
N THR A 762 -5.67 28.14 21.48
CA THR A 762 -6.44 29.38 21.53
C THR A 762 -7.36 29.50 20.32
N PRO A 763 -8.35 30.40 20.32
CA PRO A 763 -9.22 30.64 19.16
C PRO A 763 -8.42 31.01 17.92
N GLN A 764 -8.57 30.25 16.84
CA GLN A 764 -7.82 30.43 15.62
C GLN A 764 -8.62 30.04 14.38
N SER A 765 -8.16 30.50 13.21
CA SER A 765 -8.63 30.10 11.89
C SER A 765 -7.44 29.88 10.97
N ALA A 766 -7.58 28.98 10.01
CA ALA A 766 -6.54 28.71 9.03
C ALA A 766 -7.12 28.63 7.61
N LEU A 767 -6.33 29.04 6.63
CA LEU A 767 -6.65 28.93 5.21
C LEU A 767 -5.45 28.34 4.47
N PHE A 768 -5.71 27.33 3.66
CA PHE A 768 -4.72 26.79 2.72
C PHE A 768 -4.91 27.41 1.36
N VAL A 769 -3.86 28.03 0.85
CA VAL A 769 -3.80 28.61 -0.49
C VAL A 769 -2.58 27.98 -1.17
N ASP A 770 -2.79 27.19 -2.20
CA ASP A 770 -1.75 26.36 -2.79
C ASP A 770 -0.96 25.58 -1.72
N ASN A 771 0.34 25.70 -1.66
CA ASN A 771 1.19 25.03 -0.66
C ASN A 771 1.33 25.80 0.66
N LEU A 772 0.71 26.96 0.76
CA LEU A 772 0.84 27.84 1.91
C LEU A 772 -0.35 27.66 2.85
N LYS A 773 -0.07 27.66 4.15
CA LYS A 773 -1.07 27.71 5.21
C LYS A 773 -0.89 28.98 6.01
N VAL A 774 -1.91 29.84 6.02
CA VAL A 774 -1.97 31.03 6.86
C VAL A 774 -2.84 30.74 8.08
N VAL A 775 -2.39 31.10 9.26
CA VAL A 775 -3.11 30.93 10.54
C VAL A 775 -3.31 32.29 11.18
N LEU A 776 -4.57 32.58 11.53
CA LEU A 776 -4.99 33.77 12.27
C LEU A 776 -5.29 33.41 13.72
N GLY A 777 -4.53 33.94 14.66
CA GLY A 777 -4.85 33.94 16.09
C GLY A 777 -5.88 35.06 16.41
N HIS A 778 -7.00 34.67 16.98
CA HIS A 778 -8.08 35.67 17.28
C HIS A 778 -7.83 36.46 18.54
N GLU A 779 -6.95 36.04 19.45
CA GLU A 779 -6.68 36.77 20.69
C GLU A 779 -5.95 38.11 20.46
N ASP A 780 -5.01 38.12 19.56
CA ASP A 780 -4.09 39.24 19.32
C ASP A 780 -3.98 39.65 17.85
N GLY A 781 -4.68 38.92 16.96
CA GLY A 781 -4.67 39.18 15.52
C GLY A 781 -3.38 38.72 14.83
N THR A 782 -2.55 37.89 15.48
CA THR A 782 -1.31 37.38 14.92
C THR A 782 -1.59 36.57 13.67
N ILE A 783 -0.67 36.71 12.68
CA ILE A 783 -0.68 35.91 11.45
C ILE A 783 0.60 35.09 11.43
N SER A 784 0.46 33.79 11.31
CA SER A 784 1.55 32.86 10.99
C SER A 784 1.40 32.31 9.59
N LEU A 785 2.51 32.03 8.90
CA LEU A 785 2.54 31.56 7.51
C LEU A 785 3.52 30.38 7.38
N TYR A 786 3.06 29.27 6.82
CA TYR A 786 3.85 28.05 6.64
C TYR A 786 3.81 27.53 5.19
N ASP A 787 4.89 26.96 4.71
CA ASP A 787 4.95 26.20 3.45
C ASP A 787 4.79 24.71 3.77
N ILE A 788 3.57 24.22 3.76
CA ILE A 788 3.22 22.86 4.21
C ILE A 788 3.80 21.76 3.30
N ALA A 789 4.11 22.06 2.04
CA ALA A 789 4.76 21.09 1.16
C ALA A 789 6.22 20.85 1.56
N LYS A 790 6.90 21.86 2.12
CA LYS A 790 8.29 21.77 2.56
C LYS A 790 8.44 21.54 4.05
N ASP A 791 7.50 22.04 4.82
CA ASP A 791 7.50 22.01 6.28
C ASP A 791 6.12 21.56 6.79
N PRO A 792 5.77 20.29 6.62
CA PRO A 792 4.50 19.76 7.13
C PRO A 792 4.41 19.80 8.67
N GLY A 793 5.54 19.97 9.36
CA GLY A 793 5.63 20.10 10.81
C GLY A 793 5.34 21.50 11.35
N GLU A 794 5.23 22.52 10.47
CA GLU A 794 5.03 23.94 10.85
C GLU A 794 6.12 24.47 11.80
N TRP A 795 7.38 24.07 11.54
CA TRP A 795 8.54 24.45 12.35
C TRP A 795 9.05 25.86 12.01
N GLN A 796 8.84 26.31 10.77
CA GLN A 796 9.35 27.57 10.24
C GLN A 796 8.20 28.52 9.90
N ASP A 797 7.92 29.47 10.77
CA ASP A 797 6.99 30.57 10.48
C ASP A 797 7.63 31.56 9.49
N LEU A 798 7.05 31.70 8.33
CA LEU A 798 7.50 32.56 7.25
C LEU A 798 6.96 33.99 7.36
N SER A 799 6.08 34.29 8.32
CA SER A 799 5.42 35.60 8.42
C SER A 799 6.39 36.77 8.57
N ALA A 800 7.47 36.56 9.33
CA ALA A 800 8.52 37.59 9.50
C ALA A 800 9.40 37.79 8.26
N SER A 801 9.64 36.74 7.49
CA SER A 801 10.47 36.77 6.27
C SER A 801 9.66 37.15 5.02
N ARG A 802 8.31 36.99 5.05
CA ARG A 802 7.39 37.32 3.95
C ARG A 802 6.17 38.12 4.47
N PRO A 803 6.39 39.31 5.07
CA PRO A 803 5.33 40.04 5.77
C PRO A 803 4.18 40.49 4.86
N GLU A 804 4.47 40.89 3.62
CA GLU A 804 3.44 41.33 2.67
C GLU A 804 2.53 40.17 2.27
N LEU A 805 3.11 38.99 1.99
CA LEU A 805 2.37 37.80 1.64
C LEU A 805 1.54 37.30 2.84
N ALA A 806 2.11 37.30 4.05
CA ALA A 806 1.38 36.93 5.27
C ALA A 806 0.18 37.85 5.50
N LYS A 807 0.35 39.17 5.27
CA LYS A 807 -0.75 40.13 5.35
C LYS A 807 -1.82 39.85 4.28
N GLU A 808 -1.44 39.69 3.02
CA GLU A 808 -2.35 39.41 1.92
C GLU A 808 -3.21 38.17 2.19
N LEU A 809 -2.57 37.04 2.56
CA LEU A 809 -3.27 35.79 2.86
C LEU A 809 -4.10 35.87 4.14
N GLY A 810 -3.64 36.63 5.12
CA GLY A 810 -4.42 36.96 6.32
C GLY A 810 -5.70 37.75 6.02
N ASP A 811 -5.62 38.69 5.10
CA ASP A 811 -6.78 39.48 4.64
C ASP A 811 -7.75 38.59 3.82
N LYS A 812 -7.21 37.69 2.98
CA LYS A 812 -7.99 36.67 2.27
C LYS A 812 -8.71 35.75 3.24
N LEU A 813 -8.04 35.26 4.30
CA LEU A 813 -8.66 34.44 5.35
C LEU A 813 -9.81 35.17 6.04
N ARG A 814 -9.64 36.45 6.41
CA ARG A 814 -10.73 37.25 7.00
C ARG A 814 -11.91 37.43 6.07
N ALA A 815 -11.65 37.63 4.77
CA ALA A 815 -12.71 37.74 3.75
C ALA A 815 -13.47 36.40 3.61
N ARG A 816 -12.77 35.25 3.62
CA ARG A 816 -13.38 33.93 3.57
C ARG A 816 -14.25 33.62 4.78
N LEU A 817 -13.77 33.95 5.99
CA LEU A 817 -14.57 33.81 7.21
C LEU A 817 -15.87 34.66 7.17
N LYS A 818 -15.76 35.90 6.69
CA LYS A 818 -16.93 36.77 6.52
C LYS A 818 -17.89 36.22 5.43
N GLY A 819 -17.38 35.79 4.30
CA GLY A 819 -18.17 35.22 3.20
C GLY A 819 -18.95 33.97 3.60
N ASN A 820 -18.36 33.11 4.47
CA ASN A 820 -19.03 31.92 5.00
C ASN A 820 -19.95 32.22 6.22
N GLY A 821 -20.11 33.48 6.66
CA GLY A 821 -20.88 33.78 7.85
C GLY A 821 -20.31 33.20 9.14
N ALA A 822 -18.99 32.93 9.19
CA ALA A 822 -18.34 32.24 10.30
C ALA A 822 -18.57 32.97 11.64
N LEU A 823 -18.91 32.22 12.69
CA LEU A 823 -19.15 32.75 14.03
C LEU A 823 -17.83 33.06 14.72
N LEU A 824 -17.45 34.34 14.78
CA LEU A 824 -16.19 34.78 15.37
C LEU A 824 -16.27 34.91 16.89
N PRO A 825 -15.16 34.69 17.61
CA PRO A 825 -15.09 34.99 19.04
C PRO A 825 -15.08 36.50 19.28
N LYS A 826 -15.58 36.93 20.43
CA LYS A 826 -15.66 38.36 20.84
C LYS A 826 -14.67 38.63 21.95
N LEU A 827 -14.16 39.89 22.02
CA LEU A 827 -13.36 40.32 23.16
C LEU A 827 -14.15 40.17 24.45
N ASN A 828 -13.49 39.65 25.47
CA ASN A 828 -14.04 39.57 26.82
C ASN A 828 -13.86 40.94 27.53
N PRO A 829 -14.94 41.67 27.84
CA PRO A 829 -14.81 42.97 28.52
C PRO A 829 -14.27 42.82 29.95
N ASP A 830 -14.40 41.66 30.56
CA ASP A 830 -13.95 41.38 31.93
C ASP A 830 -12.54 40.74 31.94
N PHE A 831 -11.81 40.78 30.83
CA PHE A 831 -10.46 40.23 30.73
C PHE A 831 -9.48 41.09 31.53
N ASP A 832 -8.83 40.44 32.50
CA ASP A 832 -7.76 41.02 33.29
C ASP A 832 -6.43 40.32 32.96
N PRO A 833 -5.46 40.98 32.33
CA PRO A 833 -4.18 40.39 31.96
C PRO A 833 -3.35 39.93 33.16
N ASP A 834 -3.58 40.52 34.34
CA ASP A 834 -2.87 40.20 35.59
C ASP A 834 -3.50 38.99 36.31
N ARG A 835 -4.69 38.58 35.90
CA ARG A 835 -5.42 37.47 36.49
C ARG A 835 -5.19 36.19 35.69
N GLN A 836 -4.27 35.34 36.16
CA GLN A 836 -4.04 34.05 35.54
C GLN A 836 -5.31 33.17 35.47
N PRO A 837 -5.58 32.47 34.37
CA PRO A 837 -6.70 31.54 34.30
C PRO A 837 -6.60 30.49 35.41
N GLN A 838 -7.58 30.41 36.26
CA GLN A 838 -7.62 29.39 37.33
C GLN A 838 -7.73 28.00 36.67
N PRO A 839 -6.87 27.05 36.99
CA PRO A 839 -7.03 25.66 36.53
C PRO A 839 -8.37 25.14 37.07
N LYS A 840 -9.20 24.54 36.20
CA LYS A 840 -10.48 23.95 36.65
C LYS A 840 -10.19 23.02 37.83
N LYS A 841 -10.77 23.31 39.00
CA LYS A 841 -10.81 22.35 40.11
C LYS A 841 -11.41 21.06 39.55
N LYS A 842 -10.62 19.97 39.50
CA LYS A 842 -11.16 18.65 39.25
C LYS A 842 -12.30 18.43 40.26
N GLY A 843 -13.54 18.41 39.78
CA GLY A 843 -14.66 18.06 40.61
C GLY A 843 -14.34 16.72 41.28
N LYS A 844 -14.39 16.67 42.60
CA LYS A 844 -14.32 15.42 43.34
C LYS A 844 -15.43 14.55 42.78
N GLY A 845 -15.04 13.47 42.10
CA GLY A 845 -15.98 12.45 41.67
C GLY A 845 -16.77 12.01 42.90
N ASN A 846 -18.09 12.17 42.85
CA ASN A 846 -18.97 11.49 43.78
C ASN A 846 -18.79 9.99 43.51
N SER A 847 -18.08 9.32 44.38
CA SER A 847 -18.18 7.87 44.57
C SER A 847 -19.61 7.57 44.99
N ARG A 848 -20.41 7.07 44.06
CA ARG A 848 -21.54 6.17 44.32
C ARG A 848 -21.75 5.28 43.13
#